data_87295bf9230c91ee4960ad79b416c6be
#
_entry.id   87295bf9230c91ee4960ad79b416c6be
#
_cell.length_a   1.000
_cell.length_b   1.000
_cell.length_c   1.000
_cell.angle_alpha   90.00
_cell.angle_beta   90.00
_cell.angle_gamma   90.00
#
_symmetry.space_group_name_H-M   'P 1'
#
loop_
_entity.id
_entity.type
_entity.pdbx_description
1 polymer ?
#
loop_
_entity_poly.entity_id
_entity_poly.type
_entity_poly.pdbx_seq_one_letter_code
_entity_poly.pdbx_strand_id
1 'polypeptide(L)'
;EKEIGFTLLDSLLSWCKQNQIYLMIDLHAAPGGQGYNADISDYDPTKPSLWESALNQNKTVELWRRLASRYKNEEWIAGYDLINEPNWDIPGGILLRQLYEKITEAIRSEGDNHILFIEGNWFANDFTGLTPPWDDNFVYSPHKYWSPVDQGYLDWMLPLRDSLNVPLFVGETGENSNFWYRDAVKVFEENGVGWAWWPFKRIGAIQPPMSISYNEKYNKIVDYWNGGGEAPSKEDAIEGLRQLTEDIKFENTRYQKDVIDALFRQPFSDETIPYAENIIPGKIFASDFDLGIMGEAYYDAGSEANYGGDFSAWNNGWAYRNDNVDIQNNEDPLSNGYNVGWVESDEWMQYTLKDPTSGLYNIKVRVATEDNDGSFYFKINDNQVTDLINVPNTESWTNWSFVNIDSLVVYDTDDKFVFQVKTGTFNLGFFEFERIGDINLLQTKYISSFTLSENSININFNKNLDNTSTLNKSDFILNINDQEKDIQNLNYSSSPRSIIINFDTEIQPTDIVTLSYTGNSVKALDGETLINFNNEVVENKISFVHAIPGKIEAEHYFNQKGIELESTSDENGGLNIGSLDNGDYADYYVKIESGDLYNVTYRSAADPNWSSGGQVELSILDPTTGTYSSLQNVILPTTGGWQTWESTSKALTLPEGEHQIRLKILDGPFNLNWFSFDNNVSVGIPVPGYLEAEDYVYQSGISLEMTEDDGGGQNIGYLDSADYADYVINVQKAGLYDLSYRVASDGSQDYANGGTIKLLLMEDSVAEELHTVSFPATNGWQDWVTFNNFPKINLESGDKNIRLLFTKTPFNLNWILFEEFEGSVLGLEKDDLRINVYPNPSPDNITVESTYLPNDKINYLLVDINGKVLYNKKVEYSSKIYEEISLLNLRQGLIFLIIMEGDNLLEVKKIYIKK
;
A
#
# COMPACT_ATOMS: atom_id res chain seq x y z
N GLU A 1 39.72 10.17 24.84
CA GLU A 1 39.50 9.64 23.48
C GLU A 1 40.76 8.91 23.04
N LYS A 2 40.55 7.77 22.32
CA LYS A 2 41.66 7.00 21.79
C LYS A 2 42.06 7.57 20.43
N GLU A 3 43.29 8.01 20.25
CA GLU A 3 43.83 8.53 18.96
C GLU A 3 43.68 7.55 17.82
N ILE A 4 43.52 6.26 18.07
CA ILE A 4 43.37 5.24 17.06
C ILE A 4 42.13 5.48 16.19
N GLY A 5 41.00 6.03 16.72
CA GLY A 5 39.81 6.35 15.96
C GLY A 5 40.07 7.41 14.88
N PHE A 6 40.83 8.46 15.23
CA PHE A 6 41.23 9.48 14.26
C PHE A 6 42.19 8.92 13.20
N THR A 7 43.11 8.02 13.60
CA THR A 7 44.03 7.36 12.66
C THR A 7 43.26 6.51 11.62
N LEU A 8 42.22 5.79 12.05
CA LEU A 8 41.36 5.01 11.17
C LEU A 8 40.59 5.91 10.22
N LEU A 9 40.02 7.03 10.77
CA LEU A 9 39.26 7.99 9.95
C LEU A 9 40.18 8.68 8.92
N ASP A 10 41.42 9.06 9.27
CA ASP A 10 42.40 9.61 8.34
C ASP A 10 42.72 8.62 7.21
N SER A 11 42.85 7.32 7.56
CA SER A 11 43.11 6.30 6.58
C SER A 11 41.91 6.10 5.61
N LEU A 12 40.68 6.05 6.16
CA LEU A 12 39.45 5.96 5.37
C LEU A 12 39.33 7.17 4.43
N LEU A 13 39.54 8.37 4.96
CA LEU A 13 39.50 9.61 4.17
C LEU A 13 40.54 9.58 3.03
N SER A 14 41.74 9.09 3.31
CA SER A 14 42.78 8.93 2.27
C SER A 14 42.33 7.98 1.16
N TRP A 15 41.67 6.86 1.50
CA TRP A 15 41.14 5.93 0.52
C TRP A 15 39.94 6.52 -0.27
N CYS A 16 39.07 7.24 0.41
CA CYS A 16 37.95 7.97 -0.23
C CYS A 16 38.49 8.98 -1.29
N LYS A 17 39.52 9.76 -0.94
CA LYS A 17 40.19 10.67 -1.87
C LYS A 17 40.77 9.99 -3.10
N GLN A 18 41.46 8.87 -2.90
CA GLN A 18 42.05 8.10 -3.99
C GLN A 18 41.01 7.56 -4.96
N ASN A 19 39.82 7.25 -4.47
CA ASN A 19 38.72 6.69 -5.24
C ASN A 19 37.66 7.73 -5.66
N GLN A 20 37.88 9.02 -5.39
CA GLN A 20 36.96 10.11 -5.71
C GLN A 20 35.57 9.95 -5.05
N ILE A 21 35.55 9.49 -3.79
CA ILE A 21 34.35 9.29 -2.99
C ILE A 21 34.33 10.31 -1.86
N TYR A 22 33.21 11.01 -1.68
CA TYR A 22 33.01 11.85 -0.54
C TYR A 22 32.70 11.02 0.72
N LEU A 23 33.22 11.47 1.86
CA LEU A 23 32.99 10.84 3.16
C LEU A 23 31.99 11.68 3.97
N MET A 24 30.92 11.09 4.45
CA MET A 24 30.05 11.64 5.50
C MET A 24 30.43 10.98 6.83
N ILE A 25 30.63 11.77 7.85
CA ILE A 25 30.99 11.28 9.20
C ILE A 25 29.74 11.28 10.06
N ASP A 26 29.35 10.11 10.52
CA ASP A 26 28.23 9.89 11.41
C ASP A 26 28.68 9.58 12.84
N LEU A 27 27.97 10.13 13.84
CA LEU A 27 28.10 9.74 15.25
C LEU A 27 27.01 8.71 15.59
N HIS A 28 27.28 7.45 15.26
CA HIS A 28 26.30 6.37 15.38
C HIS A 28 25.94 6.00 16.84
N ALA A 29 26.87 6.16 17.78
CA ALA A 29 26.62 5.96 19.20
C ALA A 29 27.20 7.12 20.01
N ALA A 30 26.35 8.01 20.49
CA ALA A 30 26.76 9.16 21.28
C ALA A 30 27.12 8.78 22.73
N PRO A 31 28.02 9.53 23.43
CA PRO A 31 28.36 9.28 24.82
C PRO A 31 27.13 9.15 25.74
N GLY A 32 26.90 7.96 26.28
CA GLY A 32 25.77 7.63 27.14
C GLY A 32 24.58 7.01 26.45
N GLY A 33 24.57 6.98 25.11
CA GLY A 33 23.47 6.49 24.30
C GLY A 33 22.37 7.54 24.07
N GLN A 34 21.99 7.72 22.81
CA GLN A 34 20.96 8.68 22.35
C GLN A 34 19.56 8.09 22.28
N GLY A 35 19.42 6.77 22.41
CA GLY A 35 18.16 6.05 22.32
C GLY A 35 18.06 4.91 23.33
N TYR A 36 16.85 4.37 23.52
CA TYR A 36 16.61 3.21 24.40
C TYR A 36 17.15 1.90 23.83
N ASN A 37 17.37 1.81 22.54
CA ASN A 37 17.84 0.63 21.84
C ASN A 37 19.36 0.50 21.94
N ALA A 38 19.83 -0.43 22.77
CA ALA A 38 21.26 -0.62 23.02
C ALA A 38 22.06 -1.07 21.79
N ASP A 39 21.43 -1.79 20.89
CA ASP A 39 21.97 -2.24 19.61
C ASP A 39 22.22 -1.11 18.59
N ILE A 40 21.53 0.03 18.74
CA ILE A 40 21.72 1.23 17.93
C ILE A 40 22.60 2.24 18.63
N SER A 41 22.42 2.45 19.95
CA SER A 41 22.96 3.60 20.68
C SER A 41 24.02 3.27 21.73
N ASP A 42 24.38 2.02 21.93
CA ASP A 42 25.25 1.55 23.05
C ASP A 42 24.72 1.96 24.45
N TYR A 43 23.41 2.19 24.58
CA TYR A 43 22.80 2.62 25.83
C TYR A 43 22.92 1.55 26.92
N ASP A 44 23.45 1.97 28.07
CA ASP A 44 23.55 1.18 29.33
C ASP A 44 22.54 1.72 30.34
N PRO A 45 21.41 1.07 30.61
CA PRO A 45 20.38 1.57 31.52
C PRO A 45 20.86 1.69 32.98
N THR A 46 22.05 1.19 33.32
CA THR A 46 22.67 1.37 34.63
C THR A 46 23.45 2.68 34.77
N LYS A 47 23.57 3.45 33.69
CA LYS A 47 24.31 4.72 33.60
C LYS A 47 23.45 5.83 33.01
N PRO A 48 23.75 7.10 33.31
CA PRO A 48 23.02 8.20 32.69
C PRO A 48 23.20 8.24 31.17
N SER A 49 22.10 8.39 30.49
CA SER A 49 22.03 8.54 29.02
C SER A 49 22.68 9.86 28.55
N LEU A 50 22.70 10.08 27.23
CA LEU A 50 23.05 11.37 26.63
C LEU A 50 22.19 12.50 27.19
N TRP A 51 20.87 12.25 27.29
CA TRP A 51 19.88 13.26 27.69
C TRP A 51 19.88 13.58 29.17
N GLU A 52 20.24 12.63 30.01
CA GLU A 52 20.30 12.78 31.49
C GLU A 52 21.63 13.34 32.03
N SER A 53 22.64 13.45 31.17
CA SER A 53 24.01 13.83 31.61
C SER A 53 24.60 15.02 30.85
N ALA A 54 24.68 16.16 31.47
CA ALA A 54 25.41 17.31 30.92
C ALA A 54 26.89 16.98 30.59
N LEU A 55 27.51 16.03 31.29
CA LEU A 55 28.85 15.56 30.98
C LEU A 55 28.87 14.81 29.63
N ASN A 56 27.89 13.95 29.37
CA ASN A 56 27.79 13.22 28.10
C ASN A 56 27.53 14.18 26.95
N GLN A 57 26.60 15.12 27.10
CA GLN A 57 26.35 16.19 26.11
C GLN A 57 27.64 16.99 25.83
N ASN A 58 28.37 17.42 26.86
CA ASN A 58 29.61 18.16 26.67
C ASN A 58 30.70 17.33 25.96
N LYS A 59 30.76 16.01 26.21
CA LYS A 59 31.67 15.11 25.47
C LYS A 59 31.30 15.03 23.99
N THR A 60 30.01 14.98 23.68
CA THR A 60 29.49 14.96 22.28
C THR A 60 29.87 16.27 21.57
N VAL A 61 29.60 17.41 22.20
CA VAL A 61 29.98 18.73 21.65
C VAL A 61 31.48 18.84 21.43
N GLU A 62 32.30 18.39 22.40
CA GLU A 62 33.77 18.47 22.31
C GLU A 62 34.33 17.48 21.25
N LEU A 63 33.69 16.32 21.04
CA LEU A 63 34.06 15.41 19.97
C LEU A 63 33.90 16.08 18.61
N TRP A 64 32.75 16.69 18.37
CA TRP A 64 32.47 17.41 17.13
C TRP A 64 33.38 18.62 16.93
N ARG A 65 33.66 19.39 17.99
CA ARG A 65 34.65 20.45 17.92
C ARG A 65 36.02 19.93 17.48
N ARG A 66 36.43 18.78 18.00
CA ARG A 66 37.73 18.19 17.69
C ARG A 66 37.79 17.67 16.27
N LEU A 67 36.68 17.06 15.75
CA LEU A 67 36.55 16.65 14.37
C LEU A 67 36.61 17.86 13.42
N ALA A 68 35.83 18.90 13.71
CA ALA A 68 35.83 20.13 12.94
C ALA A 68 37.21 20.79 12.90
N SER A 69 37.91 20.93 14.08
CA SER A 69 39.26 21.49 14.14
C SER A 69 40.27 20.73 13.28
N ARG A 70 40.07 19.38 13.17
CA ARG A 70 40.96 18.53 12.38
C ARG A 70 40.65 18.58 10.87
N TYR A 71 39.39 18.62 10.51
CA TYR A 71 38.93 18.38 9.11
C TYR A 71 38.36 19.62 8.41
N LYS A 72 38.27 20.79 8.99
CA LYS A 72 37.63 22.00 8.47
C LYS A 72 38.04 22.45 7.06
N ASN A 73 39.19 21.98 6.58
CA ASN A 73 39.67 22.30 5.22
C ASN A 73 39.70 21.08 4.32
N GLU A 74 38.96 20.03 4.67
CA GLU A 74 38.99 18.76 3.98
C GLU A 74 37.85 18.67 2.97
N GLU A 75 38.11 18.95 1.72
CA GLU A 75 37.13 19.01 0.64
C GLU A 75 36.47 17.65 0.33
N TRP A 76 37.04 16.53 0.79
CA TRP A 76 36.52 15.20 0.57
C TRP A 76 35.61 14.68 1.70
N ILE A 77 35.30 15.53 2.66
CA ILE A 77 34.23 15.31 3.61
C ILE A 77 32.98 16.03 3.09
N ALA A 78 31.90 15.29 2.82
CA ALA A 78 30.63 15.84 2.39
C ALA A 78 29.94 16.60 3.55
N GLY A 79 29.99 16.06 4.74
CA GLY A 79 29.38 16.66 5.91
C GLY A 79 29.46 15.77 7.15
N TYR A 80 28.75 16.19 8.18
CA TYR A 80 28.70 15.57 9.49
C TYR A 80 27.27 15.21 9.84
N ASP A 81 26.98 13.94 10.06
CA ASP A 81 25.73 13.49 10.66
C ASP A 81 25.88 13.50 12.18
N LEU A 82 25.13 14.40 12.83
CA LEU A 82 25.50 14.85 14.15
C LEU A 82 25.18 13.84 15.25
N ILE A 83 24.07 13.14 15.17
CA ILE A 83 23.64 12.11 16.11
C ILE A 83 22.70 11.15 15.38
N ASN A 84 23.11 9.89 15.22
CA ASN A 84 22.31 8.84 14.59
C ASN A 84 21.11 8.46 15.47
N GLU A 85 19.94 8.40 14.86
CA GLU A 85 18.67 7.83 15.38
C GLU A 85 18.38 8.17 16.86
N PRO A 86 18.23 9.45 17.22
CA PRO A 86 17.72 9.77 18.55
C PRO A 86 16.36 9.08 18.77
N ASN A 87 16.23 8.37 19.90
CA ASN A 87 14.98 7.72 20.30
C ASN A 87 14.80 7.80 21.80
N TRP A 88 14.31 8.95 22.27
CA TRP A 88 14.16 9.25 23.69
C TRP A 88 12.91 10.08 23.94
N ASP A 89 12.38 10.04 25.15
CA ASP A 89 11.32 10.95 25.58
C ASP A 89 11.84 12.39 25.66
N ILE A 90 11.67 13.14 24.58
CA ILE A 90 12.12 14.52 24.40
C ILE A 90 10.93 15.39 23.97
N PRO A 91 10.06 15.80 24.90
CA PRO A 91 8.85 16.56 24.57
C PRO A 91 9.15 17.81 23.72
N GLY A 92 8.50 17.88 22.55
CA GLY A 92 8.63 19.00 21.63
C GLY A 92 10.02 19.17 21.01
N GLY A 93 10.88 18.15 21.07
CA GLY A 93 12.23 18.17 20.46
C GLY A 93 13.22 19.16 21.09
N ILE A 94 12.85 19.81 22.20
CA ILE A 94 13.59 20.96 22.77
C ILE A 94 15.03 20.60 23.16
N LEU A 95 15.22 19.49 23.84
CA LEU A 95 16.56 19.06 24.28
C LEU A 95 17.44 18.66 23.10
N LEU A 96 16.86 18.00 22.10
CA LEU A 96 17.54 17.61 20.85
C LEU A 96 18.03 18.85 20.12
N ARG A 97 17.14 19.82 19.88
CA ARG A 97 17.50 21.09 19.26
C ARG A 97 18.60 21.83 20.01
N GLN A 98 18.49 21.96 21.32
CA GLN A 98 19.51 22.63 22.13
C GLN A 98 20.88 21.97 22.04
N LEU A 99 20.91 20.64 21.93
CA LEU A 99 22.16 19.90 21.74
C LEU A 99 22.72 20.12 20.34
N TYR A 100 21.91 20.03 19.32
CA TYR A 100 22.32 20.33 17.95
C TYR A 100 22.84 21.74 17.77
N GLU A 101 22.20 22.76 18.34
CA GLU A 101 22.66 24.15 18.29
C GLU A 101 24.05 24.30 18.96
N LYS A 102 24.30 23.65 20.12
CA LYS A 102 25.60 23.64 20.77
C LYS A 102 26.69 22.96 19.94
N ILE A 103 26.35 21.84 19.29
CA ILE A 103 27.27 21.13 18.40
C ILE A 103 27.59 22.01 17.19
N THR A 104 26.58 22.61 16.58
CA THR A 104 26.72 23.53 15.44
C THR A 104 27.63 24.70 15.78
N GLU A 105 27.41 25.36 16.94
CA GLU A 105 28.25 26.46 17.41
C GLU A 105 29.72 26.00 17.62
N ALA A 106 29.90 24.82 18.19
CA ALA A 106 31.24 24.25 18.39
C ALA A 106 31.96 24.02 17.06
N ILE A 107 31.28 23.44 16.04
CA ILE A 107 31.83 23.22 14.69
C ILE A 107 32.17 24.54 14.02
N ARG A 108 31.20 25.47 13.96
CA ARG A 108 31.37 26.78 13.31
C ARG A 108 32.45 27.67 13.98
N SER A 109 32.61 27.54 15.27
CA SER A 109 33.66 28.27 16.01
C SER A 109 35.09 27.87 15.62
N GLU A 110 35.29 26.66 15.12
CA GLU A 110 36.58 26.22 14.55
C GLU A 110 36.80 26.74 13.11
N GLY A 111 35.84 27.43 12.51
CA GLY A 111 35.87 27.90 11.12
C GLY A 111 35.59 26.80 10.12
N ASP A 112 34.90 25.75 10.55
CA ASP A 112 34.44 24.65 9.71
C ASP A 112 33.05 24.95 9.17
N ASN A 113 32.85 24.79 7.85
CA ASN A 113 31.60 25.07 7.16
C ASN A 113 31.04 23.84 6.40
N HIS A 114 31.42 22.62 6.77
CA HIS A 114 30.82 21.41 6.19
C HIS A 114 29.32 21.38 6.43
N ILE A 115 28.61 20.65 5.57
CA ILE A 115 27.17 20.41 5.68
C ILE A 115 26.89 19.63 6.98
N LEU A 116 25.85 20.05 7.69
CA LEU A 116 25.37 19.35 8.87
C LEU A 116 24.12 18.54 8.49
N PHE A 117 24.13 17.25 8.73
CA PHE A 117 22.97 16.38 8.58
C PHE A 117 22.28 16.30 9.94
N ILE A 118 20.98 16.56 9.94
CA ILE A 118 20.16 16.68 11.13
C ILE A 118 19.07 15.63 11.10
N GLU A 119 19.16 14.70 12.02
CA GLU A 119 18.16 13.67 12.22
C GLU A 119 17.09 14.09 13.22
N GLY A 120 15.84 13.59 12.99
CA GLY A 120 14.74 13.74 13.90
C GLY A 120 14.86 12.84 15.14
N ASN A 121 14.00 13.04 16.14
CA ASN A 121 13.76 12.04 17.17
C ASN A 121 13.02 10.83 16.57
N TRP A 122 12.77 9.79 17.38
CA TRP A 122 12.05 8.59 16.98
C TRP A 122 12.62 7.97 15.69
N PHE A 123 13.88 7.50 15.80
CA PHE A 123 14.61 6.86 14.69
C PHE A 123 14.72 7.76 13.45
N ALA A 124 15.17 9.00 13.65
CA ALA A 124 15.37 10.02 12.61
C ALA A 124 14.08 10.55 11.92
N ASN A 125 12.86 10.22 12.40
CA ASN A 125 11.63 10.56 11.67
C ASN A 125 10.75 11.64 12.32
N ASP A 126 11.00 12.07 13.56
CA ASP A 126 10.25 13.16 14.19
C ASP A 126 11.07 14.46 14.27
N PHE A 127 10.75 15.42 13.40
CA PHE A 127 11.42 16.74 13.34
C PHE A 127 10.72 17.81 14.17
N THR A 128 9.84 17.43 15.11
CA THR A 128 9.18 18.37 16.02
C THR A 128 10.22 19.17 16.82
N GLY A 129 10.10 20.52 16.76
CA GLY A 129 11.02 21.44 17.41
C GLY A 129 12.35 21.68 16.68
N LEU A 130 12.63 20.96 15.59
CA LEU A 130 13.86 21.16 14.80
C LEU A 130 13.67 22.19 13.66
N THR A 131 12.48 22.75 13.51
CA THR A 131 12.19 23.86 12.60
C THR A 131 11.97 25.17 13.36
N PRO A 132 12.30 26.37 12.80
CA PRO A 132 13.05 26.60 11.55
C PRO A 132 14.54 26.23 11.67
N PRO A 133 15.28 26.15 10.53
CA PRO A 133 16.73 25.93 10.53
C PRO A 133 17.47 27.01 11.34
N TRP A 134 18.58 26.63 11.99
CA TRP A 134 19.41 27.53 12.80
C TRP A 134 20.80 27.76 12.20
N ASP A 135 21.09 27.14 11.08
CA ASP A 135 22.33 27.27 10.33
C ASP A 135 22.01 27.33 8.83
N ASP A 136 22.85 27.99 8.04
CA ASP A 136 22.62 28.20 6.59
C ASP A 136 23.12 27.02 5.74
N ASN A 137 23.79 26.03 6.32
CA ASN A 137 24.39 24.91 5.61
C ASN A 137 24.10 23.58 6.29
N PHE A 138 22.82 23.19 6.31
CA PHE A 138 22.42 21.89 6.77
C PHE A 138 21.31 21.22 5.94
N VAL A 139 21.08 19.94 6.21
CA VAL A 139 20.15 19.05 5.51
C VAL A 139 19.34 18.32 6.57
N TYR A 140 18.03 18.12 6.37
CA TYR A 140 17.25 17.18 7.16
C TYR A 140 17.51 15.76 6.67
N SER A 141 17.83 14.84 7.62
CA SER A 141 18.25 13.46 7.36
C SER A 141 17.27 12.47 8.00
N PRO A 142 16.11 12.19 7.37
CA PRO A 142 15.23 11.12 7.83
C PRO A 142 15.76 9.74 7.44
N HIS A 143 15.31 8.67 8.14
CA HIS A 143 15.59 7.29 7.83
C HIS A 143 14.33 6.59 7.32
N LYS A 144 14.49 5.63 6.37
CA LYS A 144 13.38 4.87 5.82
C LYS A 144 13.70 3.38 5.73
N TYR A 145 12.90 2.61 6.47
CA TYR A 145 12.98 1.14 6.47
C TYR A 145 11.58 0.52 6.28
N TRP A 146 11.34 -0.63 6.69
CA TRP A 146 10.24 -1.58 6.76
C TRP A 146 8.82 -1.16 6.31
N SER A 147 8.40 0.08 6.31
CA SER A 147 7.04 0.50 5.93
C SER A 147 6.92 0.76 4.42
N PRO A 148 5.71 0.91 3.86
CA PRO A 148 5.50 1.22 2.44
C PRO A 148 6.33 2.41 1.98
N VAL A 149 6.82 2.36 0.73
CA VAL A 149 7.66 3.36 0.12
C VAL A 149 6.99 3.90 -1.14
N ASP A 150 5.99 4.70 -0.94
CA ASP A 150 5.26 5.40 -1.98
C ASP A 150 5.42 6.92 -1.82
N GLN A 151 4.76 7.69 -2.68
CA GLN A 151 4.76 9.15 -2.60
C GLN A 151 4.26 9.65 -1.23
N GLY A 152 3.30 8.96 -0.60
CA GLY A 152 2.74 9.30 0.70
C GLY A 152 3.79 9.35 1.82
N TYR A 153 4.82 8.51 1.73
CA TYR A 153 5.94 8.59 2.67
C TYR A 153 6.67 9.93 2.62
N LEU A 154 6.82 10.54 1.44
CA LEU A 154 7.52 11.83 1.28
C LEU A 154 6.61 13.04 1.51
N ASP A 155 5.30 12.91 1.40
CA ASP A 155 4.35 14.03 1.39
C ASP A 155 4.41 14.91 2.66
N TRP A 156 4.76 14.34 3.80
CA TRP A 156 4.94 15.11 5.02
C TRP A 156 6.31 15.84 5.10
N MET A 157 7.33 15.33 4.40
CA MET A 157 8.70 15.89 4.41
C MET A 157 8.94 16.92 3.31
N LEU A 158 8.35 16.73 2.14
CA LEU A 158 8.50 17.67 1.01
C LEU A 158 8.09 19.10 1.38
N PRO A 159 7.00 19.33 2.16
CA PRO A 159 6.68 20.68 2.67
C PRO A 159 7.75 21.28 3.57
N LEU A 160 8.48 20.49 4.36
CA LEU A 160 9.63 20.99 5.15
C LEU A 160 10.71 21.51 4.23
N ARG A 161 11.11 20.72 3.23
CA ARG A 161 12.09 21.12 2.21
C ARG A 161 11.66 22.40 1.52
N ASP A 162 10.46 22.43 0.97
CA ASP A 162 10.00 23.49 0.07
C ASP A 162 9.68 24.79 0.82
N SER A 163 9.11 24.71 2.03
CA SER A 163 8.80 25.90 2.84
C SER A 163 10.02 26.52 3.52
N LEU A 164 11.00 25.71 3.88
CA LEU A 164 12.20 26.14 4.60
C LEU A 164 13.41 26.32 3.69
N ASN A 165 13.31 25.89 2.42
CA ASN A 165 14.42 25.88 1.45
C ASN A 165 15.65 25.13 1.98
N VAL A 166 15.42 23.94 2.59
CA VAL A 166 16.43 23.07 3.17
C VAL A 166 16.39 21.73 2.44
N PRO A 167 17.52 21.19 1.93
CA PRO A 167 17.53 19.88 1.28
C PRO A 167 17.08 18.74 2.21
N LEU A 168 16.58 17.66 1.61
CA LEU A 168 16.34 16.37 2.24
C LEU A 168 17.38 15.35 1.75
N PHE A 169 17.81 14.49 2.65
CA PHE A 169 18.66 13.35 2.35
C PHE A 169 18.26 12.18 3.24
N VAL A 170 17.77 11.09 2.68
CA VAL A 170 17.47 9.88 3.45
C VAL A 170 18.79 9.26 3.89
N GLY A 171 19.17 9.52 5.15
CA GLY A 171 20.48 9.19 5.70
C GLY A 171 20.74 7.69 5.81
N GLU A 172 19.68 6.92 6.06
CA GLU A 172 19.71 5.46 6.01
C GLU A 172 18.43 4.89 5.39
N THR A 173 18.60 3.89 4.54
CA THR A 173 17.52 3.09 3.97
C THR A 173 18.06 1.74 3.51
N GLY A 174 17.23 0.68 3.51
CA GLY A 174 17.65 -0.65 3.11
C GLY A 174 17.00 -1.76 3.90
N GLU A 175 17.70 -2.88 4.09
CA GLU A 175 17.30 -4.08 4.84
C GLU A 175 15.92 -4.64 4.42
N ASN A 176 15.63 -4.67 3.12
CA ASN A 176 14.37 -5.11 2.56
C ASN A 176 14.58 -5.95 1.28
N SER A 177 13.52 -6.28 0.54
CA SER A 177 13.58 -7.00 -0.74
C SER A 177 14.02 -6.08 -1.89
N ASN A 178 14.47 -6.67 -2.98
CA ASN A 178 14.83 -5.95 -4.21
C ASN A 178 13.65 -5.16 -4.80
N PHE A 179 12.45 -5.67 -4.66
CA PHE A 179 11.23 -4.99 -5.09
C PHE A 179 11.06 -3.65 -4.34
N TRP A 180 11.16 -3.69 -3.01
CA TRP A 180 11.12 -2.52 -2.17
C TRP A 180 12.26 -1.54 -2.50
N TYR A 181 13.48 -2.05 -2.78
CA TYR A 181 14.64 -1.24 -3.12
C TYR A 181 14.43 -0.41 -4.38
N ARG A 182 13.93 -1.06 -5.45
CA ARG A 182 13.58 -0.40 -6.70
C ARG A 182 12.63 0.77 -6.46
N ASP A 183 11.56 0.54 -5.70
CA ASP A 183 10.52 1.54 -5.47
C ASP A 183 11.01 2.68 -4.57
N ALA A 184 11.81 2.37 -3.53
CA ALA A 184 12.44 3.37 -2.68
C ALA A 184 13.31 4.33 -3.48
N VAL A 185 14.24 3.80 -4.28
CA VAL A 185 15.12 4.61 -5.11
C VAL A 185 14.32 5.43 -6.13
N LYS A 186 13.31 4.83 -6.76
CA LYS A 186 12.45 5.53 -7.72
C LYS A 186 11.78 6.73 -7.08
N VAL A 187 11.13 6.56 -5.94
CA VAL A 187 10.43 7.64 -5.22
C VAL A 187 11.41 8.74 -4.78
N PHE A 188 12.59 8.39 -4.26
CA PHE A 188 13.57 9.38 -3.84
C PHE A 188 14.11 10.20 -5.02
N GLU A 189 14.51 9.53 -6.10
CA GLU A 189 15.09 10.19 -7.30
C GLU A 189 14.05 11.06 -8.01
N GLU A 190 12.80 10.61 -8.16
CA GLU A 190 11.71 11.39 -8.77
C GLU A 190 11.39 12.66 -7.98
N ASN A 191 11.64 12.68 -6.68
CA ASN A 191 11.45 13.86 -5.82
C ASN A 191 12.73 14.65 -5.56
N GLY A 192 13.86 14.27 -6.16
CA GLY A 192 15.15 14.95 -5.97
C GLY A 192 15.67 14.87 -4.52
N VAL A 193 15.43 13.74 -3.85
CA VAL A 193 15.89 13.43 -2.49
C VAL A 193 17.10 12.50 -2.59
N GLY A 194 18.23 12.90 -2.01
CA GLY A 194 19.41 12.05 -1.91
C GLY A 194 19.20 10.92 -0.89
N TRP A 195 19.96 9.83 -1.03
CA TRP A 195 19.83 8.67 -0.15
C TRP A 195 21.17 7.97 0.10
N ALA A 196 21.26 7.24 1.23
CA ALA A 196 22.37 6.38 1.59
C ALA A 196 21.87 4.99 1.96
N TRP A 197 22.55 3.96 1.45
CA TRP A 197 22.14 2.57 1.59
C TRP A 197 22.78 1.90 2.82
N TRP A 198 21.97 1.21 3.65
CA TRP A 198 22.38 0.45 4.81
C TRP A 198 22.00 -1.04 4.70
N PRO A 199 22.88 -1.99 5.08
CA PRO A 199 24.34 -1.84 5.16
C PRO A 199 25.03 -2.16 3.83
N PHE A 200 26.28 -1.76 3.65
CA PHE A 200 27.05 -2.15 2.47
C PHE A 200 27.45 -3.62 2.49
N LYS A 201 27.75 -4.20 3.67
CA LYS A 201 28.12 -5.61 3.89
C LYS A 201 27.49 -6.18 5.15
N ARG A 202 27.05 -7.46 5.07
CA ARG A 202 26.52 -8.18 6.23
C ARG A 202 26.84 -9.67 6.16
N ILE A 203 27.03 -10.32 7.32
CA ILE A 203 27.31 -11.77 7.41
C ILE A 203 26.01 -12.54 7.15
N GLY A 204 26.07 -13.49 6.21
CA GLY A 204 25.01 -14.44 5.92
C GLY A 204 23.71 -13.84 5.40
N ALA A 205 23.72 -12.58 4.96
CA ALA A 205 22.54 -11.90 4.41
C ALA A 205 22.59 -11.80 2.89
N ILE A 206 21.43 -11.74 2.26
CA ILE A 206 21.26 -11.57 0.81
C ILE A 206 20.92 -10.13 0.41
N GLN A 207 20.48 -9.31 1.35
CA GLN A 207 20.00 -7.95 1.15
C GLN A 207 21.08 -6.90 0.84
N PRO A 208 22.33 -6.98 1.41
CA PRO A 208 23.31 -5.95 1.12
C PRO A 208 24.01 -6.17 -0.21
N PRO A 209 24.61 -5.13 -0.81
CA PRO A 209 25.44 -5.28 -2.01
C PRO A 209 26.54 -6.35 -1.92
N MET A 210 27.03 -6.59 -0.70
CA MET A 210 28.08 -7.56 -0.44
C MET A 210 27.69 -8.49 0.73
N SER A 211 27.67 -9.79 0.47
CA SER A 211 27.38 -10.81 1.48
C SER A 211 28.68 -11.47 1.97
N ILE A 212 28.86 -11.52 3.28
CA ILE A 212 30.00 -12.19 3.92
C ILE A 212 29.58 -13.61 4.26
N SER A 213 30.40 -14.59 3.91
CA SER A 213 30.11 -16.00 4.21
C SER A 213 30.08 -16.28 5.71
N TYR A 214 29.25 -17.22 6.13
CA TYR A 214 29.22 -17.69 7.51
C TYR A 214 30.55 -18.32 7.90
N ASN A 215 31.03 -17.94 9.09
CA ASN A 215 32.20 -18.48 9.73
C ASN A 215 31.74 -19.22 11.00
N GLU A 216 31.75 -20.55 10.97
CA GLU A 216 31.23 -21.41 12.03
C GLU A 216 31.78 -21.08 13.42
N LYS A 217 33.11 -20.81 13.49
CA LYS A 217 33.74 -20.49 14.77
C LYS A 217 33.37 -19.11 15.30
N TYR A 218 33.17 -18.14 14.40
CA TYR A 218 32.66 -16.82 14.77
C TYR A 218 31.19 -16.89 15.19
N ASN A 219 30.39 -17.66 14.50
CA ASN A 219 28.98 -17.85 14.87
C ASN A 219 28.82 -18.44 16.27
N LYS A 220 29.68 -19.40 16.68
CA LYS A 220 29.69 -19.89 18.07
C LYS A 220 29.96 -18.80 19.10
N ILE A 221 30.75 -17.78 18.76
CA ILE A 221 30.97 -16.61 19.63
C ILE A 221 29.68 -15.80 19.74
N VAL A 222 29.05 -15.52 18.60
CA VAL A 222 27.79 -14.76 18.54
C VAL A 222 26.67 -15.47 19.29
N ASP A 223 26.50 -16.77 19.07
CA ASP A 223 25.50 -17.61 19.77
C ASP A 223 25.71 -17.56 21.29
N TYR A 224 26.97 -17.65 21.73
CA TYR A 224 27.29 -17.54 23.16
C TYR A 224 26.95 -16.14 23.71
N TRP A 225 27.27 -15.08 22.97
CA TRP A 225 26.94 -13.70 23.40
C TRP A 225 25.44 -13.47 23.47
N ASN A 226 24.68 -14.11 22.61
CA ASN A 226 23.23 -14.05 22.61
C ASN A 226 22.55 -15.02 23.59
N GLY A 227 23.34 -15.75 24.39
CA GLY A 227 22.83 -16.67 25.41
C GLY A 227 22.32 -18.01 24.87
N GLY A 228 22.54 -18.33 23.61
CA GLY A 228 22.04 -19.53 22.92
C GLY A 228 22.99 -20.72 22.90
N GLY A 229 24.26 -20.58 23.20
CA GLY A 229 25.29 -21.62 23.06
C GLY A 229 26.26 -21.70 24.23
N GLU A 230 27.08 -22.78 24.24
CA GLU A 230 28.22 -22.90 25.17
C GLU A 230 29.35 -21.94 24.74
N ALA A 231 30.11 -21.43 25.74
CA ALA A 231 31.28 -20.59 25.45
C ALA A 231 32.29 -21.33 24.58
N PRO A 232 32.67 -20.81 23.42
CA PRO A 232 33.69 -21.45 22.59
C PRO A 232 35.05 -21.50 23.34
N SER A 233 35.92 -22.44 22.94
CA SER A 233 37.30 -22.44 23.44
C SER A 233 38.02 -21.14 23.07
N LYS A 234 38.99 -20.74 23.85
CA LYS A 234 39.76 -19.53 23.56
C LYS A 234 40.45 -19.63 22.19
N GLU A 235 40.89 -20.81 21.85
CA GLU A 235 41.55 -21.12 20.57
C GLU A 235 40.58 -20.95 19.41
N ASP A 236 39.39 -21.53 19.51
CA ASP A 236 38.32 -21.39 18.49
C ASP A 236 37.86 -19.95 18.35
N ALA A 237 37.68 -19.22 19.47
CA ALA A 237 37.29 -17.80 19.45
C ALA A 237 38.34 -16.93 18.72
N ILE A 238 39.63 -17.14 19.01
CA ILE A 238 40.71 -16.42 18.33
C ILE A 238 40.77 -16.79 16.83
N GLU A 239 40.59 -18.06 16.46
CA GLU A 239 40.60 -18.48 15.09
C GLU A 239 39.37 -17.94 14.33
N GLY A 240 38.18 -18.00 14.92
CA GLY A 240 36.94 -17.43 14.35
C GLY A 240 37.08 -15.93 14.08
N LEU A 241 37.62 -15.16 15.02
CA LEU A 241 37.87 -13.74 14.83
C LEU A 241 38.92 -13.42 13.79
N ARG A 242 39.96 -14.23 13.69
CA ARG A 242 40.98 -14.10 12.62
C ARG A 242 40.41 -14.42 11.28
N GLN A 243 39.64 -15.52 11.17
CA GLN A 243 39.01 -15.91 9.92
C GLN A 243 38.03 -14.80 9.48
N LEU A 244 37.26 -14.21 10.38
CA LEU A 244 36.38 -13.09 10.06
C LEU A 244 37.14 -11.92 9.41
N THR A 245 38.41 -11.64 9.84
CA THR A 245 39.20 -10.57 9.20
C THR A 245 39.60 -10.87 7.76
N GLU A 246 39.58 -12.16 7.37
CA GLU A 246 39.77 -12.59 5.97
C GLU A 246 38.41 -12.56 5.23
N ASP A 247 37.35 -13.07 5.88
CA ASP A 247 36.01 -13.20 5.26
C ASP A 247 35.41 -11.85 4.85
N ILE A 248 35.70 -10.78 5.63
CA ILE A 248 35.21 -9.42 5.34
C ILE A 248 35.97 -8.69 4.23
N LYS A 249 37.08 -9.24 3.72
CA LYS A 249 37.77 -8.62 2.60
C LYS A 249 36.89 -8.63 1.34
N PHE A 250 37.01 -7.57 0.55
CA PHE A 250 36.17 -7.41 -0.65
C PHE A 250 36.22 -8.62 -1.58
N GLU A 251 37.42 -9.13 -1.84
CA GLU A 251 37.68 -10.28 -2.70
C GLU A 251 37.10 -11.62 -2.18
N ASN A 252 36.77 -11.70 -0.91
CA ASN A 252 36.17 -12.89 -0.27
C ASN A 252 34.65 -12.76 0.00
N THR A 253 34.08 -11.61 -0.30
CA THR A 253 32.64 -11.40 -0.20
C THR A 253 31.94 -11.73 -1.50
N ARG A 254 30.69 -12.17 -1.42
CA ARG A 254 29.84 -12.39 -2.59
C ARG A 254 29.18 -11.07 -2.99
N TYR A 255 29.41 -10.67 -4.25
CA TYR A 255 28.73 -9.53 -4.84
C TYR A 255 27.30 -9.90 -5.22
N GLN A 256 26.32 -9.17 -4.73
CA GLN A 256 24.89 -9.35 -5.00
C GLN A 256 24.49 -8.52 -6.21
N LYS A 257 24.53 -9.15 -7.39
CA LYS A 257 24.21 -8.49 -8.68
C LYS A 257 22.78 -7.98 -8.72
N ASP A 258 21.85 -8.76 -8.18
CA ASP A 258 20.44 -8.50 -8.13
C ASP A 258 20.12 -7.27 -7.26
N VAL A 259 20.78 -7.13 -6.11
CA VAL A 259 20.65 -5.93 -5.24
C VAL A 259 21.13 -4.68 -5.98
N ILE A 260 22.28 -4.74 -6.64
CA ILE A 260 22.80 -3.60 -7.41
C ILE A 260 21.88 -3.26 -8.59
N ASP A 261 21.35 -4.27 -9.24
CA ASP A 261 20.39 -4.10 -10.34
C ASP A 261 19.11 -3.41 -9.87
N ALA A 262 18.57 -3.85 -8.74
CA ALA A 262 17.39 -3.25 -8.11
C ALA A 262 17.59 -1.78 -7.70
N LEU A 263 18.80 -1.42 -7.24
CA LEU A 263 19.13 -0.07 -6.82
C LEU A 263 19.37 0.91 -7.99
N PHE A 264 20.01 0.46 -9.08
CA PHE A 264 20.57 1.39 -10.06
C PHE A 264 20.01 1.27 -11.47
N ARG A 265 19.40 0.15 -11.86
CA ARG A 265 18.82 -0.03 -13.20
C ARG A 265 17.30 -0.15 -13.16
N GLN A 266 16.75 -1.02 -12.34
CA GLN A 266 15.31 -1.29 -12.29
C GLN A 266 14.42 -0.06 -11.95
N PRO A 267 14.86 0.96 -11.16
CA PRO A 267 14.06 2.17 -10.97
C PRO A 267 13.80 2.97 -12.26
N PHE A 268 14.62 2.73 -13.31
CA PHE A 268 14.64 3.54 -14.54
C PHE A 268 14.44 2.71 -15.82
N SER A 269 14.38 1.36 -15.73
CA SER A 269 14.32 0.46 -16.88
C SER A 269 13.63 -0.85 -16.52
N ASP A 270 12.72 -1.28 -17.38
CA ASP A 270 12.08 -2.59 -17.39
C ASP A 270 12.84 -3.65 -18.21
N GLU A 271 13.97 -3.28 -18.82
CA GLU A 271 14.81 -4.21 -19.58
C GLU A 271 15.27 -5.39 -18.73
N THR A 272 15.21 -6.60 -19.27
CA THR A 272 15.76 -7.81 -18.64
C THR A 272 17.18 -8.08 -19.11
N ILE A 273 18.06 -8.49 -18.20
CA ILE A 273 19.44 -8.84 -18.52
C ILE A 273 19.82 -10.18 -17.87
N PRO A 274 20.70 -11.00 -18.51
CA PRO A 274 21.04 -12.31 -17.97
C PRO A 274 21.79 -12.22 -16.63
N TYR A 275 21.36 -12.99 -15.64
CA TYR A 275 22.10 -13.15 -14.38
C TYR A 275 23.39 -13.94 -14.58
N ALA A 276 23.35 -14.98 -15.41
CA ALA A 276 24.49 -15.85 -15.75
C ALA A 276 24.60 -16.04 -17.26
N GLU A 277 25.74 -16.58 -17.72
CA GLU A 277 25.92 -16.98 -19.12
C GLU A 277 25.22 -18.32 -19.37
N ASN A 278 23.97 -18.29 -19.85
CA ASN A 278 23.19 -19.50 -20.14
C ASN A 278 23.57 -20.07 -21.54
N ILE A 279 24.52 -21.02 -21.58
CA ILE A 279 25.00 -21.62 -22.80
C ILE A 279 24.37 -23.00 -22.98
N ILE A 280 23.84 -23.27 -24.17
CA ILE A 280 23.29 -24.57 -24.54
C ILE A 280 23.99 -25.11 -25.83
N PRO A 281 24.33 -26.42 -25.93
CA PRO A 281 24.11 -27.47 -24.91
C PRO A 281 24.88 -27.18 -23.62
N GLY A 282 24.25 -27.48 -22.48
CA GLY A 282 24.83 -27.23 -21.18
C GLY A 282 23.77 -27.22 -20.07
N LYS A 283 24.13 -26.73 -18.91
CA LYS A 283 23.30 -26.69 -17.72
C LYS A 283 22.93 -25.24 -17.39
N ILE A 284 21.64 -24.97 -17.12
CA ILE A 284 21.11 -23.73 -16.63
C ILE A 284 20.53 -23.99 -15.24
N PHE A 285 21.03 -23.32 -14.20
CA PHE A 285 20.50 -23.46 -12.85
C PHE A 285 19.23 -22.62 -12.69
N ALA A 286 18.23 -23.18 -12.02
CA ALA A 286 16.96 -22.51 -11.83
C ALA A 286 17.08 -21.17 -11.07
N SER A 287 18.02 -21.10 -10.13
CA SER A 287 18.33 -19.87 -9.37
C SER A 287 18.97 -18.75 -10.21
N ASP A 288 19.43 -19.04 -11.43
CA ASP A 288 20.17 -18.10 -12.29
C ASP A 288 19.27 -17.40 -13.32
N PHE A 289 17.97 -17.25 -13.01
CA PHE A 289 17.03 -16.52 -13.86
C PHE A 289 17.45 -15.06 -14.05
N ASP A 290 16.98 -14.43 -15.10
CA ASP A 290 17.39 -13.09 -15.51
C ASP A 290 17.16 -12.03 -14.41
N LEU A 291 17.94 -10.95 -14.47
CA LEU A 291 17.76 -9.75 -13.68
C LEU A 291 16.69 -8.85 -14.34
N GLY A 292 15.82 -8.28 -13.54
CA GLY A 292 14.78 -7.39 -13.99
C GLY A 292 13.62 -7.30 -12.99
N ILE A 293 12.63 -6.51 -13.33
CA ILE A 293 11.43 -6.35 -12.49
C ILE A 293 10.52 -7.57 -12.63
N MET A 294 9.75 -7.83 -11.59
CA MET A 294 8.69 -8.84 -11.61
C MET A 294 7.67 -8.49 -12.72
N GLY A 295 7.23 -9.50 -13.45
CA GLY A 295 6.41 -9.36 -14.67
C GLY A 295 7.20 -9.26 -15.96
N GLU A 296 8.50 -8.92 -15.93
CA GLU A 296 9.38 -8.84 -17.10
C GLU A 296 10.47 -9.93 -17.12
N ALA A 297 11.13 -10.20 -15.99
CA ALA A 297 12.17 -11.21 -15.87
C ALA A 297 11.70 -12.50 -15.21
N TYR A 298 10.73 -12.41 -14.33
CA TYR A 298 10.11 -13.49 -13.59
C TYR A 298 8.75 -13.06 -13.08
N TYR A 299 7.96 -14.03 -12.62
CA TYR A 299 6.72 -13.77 -11.88
C TYR A 299 6.66 -14.72 -10.68
N ASP A 300 6.35 -14.18 -9.52
CA ASP A 300 6.26 -14.89 -8.24
C ASP A 300 4.90 -14.55 -7.63
N ALA A 301 4.06 -15.56 -7.43
CA ALA A 301 2.69 -15.39 -7.00
C ALA A 301 2.61 -14.92 -5.54
N GLY A 302 1.65 -14.03 -5.24
CA GLY A 302 1.43 -13.53 -3.88
C GLY A 302 2.39 -12.42 -3.43
N SER A 303 3.41 -12.08 -4.21
CA SER A 303 4.37 -11.04 -3.87
C SER A 303 4.00 -9.64 -4.37
N GLU A 304 2.91 -9.50 -5.09
CA GLU A 304 2.52 -8.32 -5.88
C GLU A 304 2.18 -7.06 -5.08
N ALA A 305 1.95 -7.18 -3.78
CA ALA A 305 1.32 -6.11 -3.03
C ALA A 305 2.00 -5.75 -1.71
N ASN A 306 3.16 -6.31 -1.38
CA ASN A 306 3.63 -6.25 -0.01
C ASN A 306 4.82 -5.36 0.22
N TYR A 307 4.49 -4.13 0.58
CA TYR A 307 5.39 -3.18 1.18
C TYR A 307 5.42 -3.34 2.70
N GLY A 308 6.62 -3.36 3.26
CA GLY A 308 6.82 -2.92 4.60
C GLY A 308 6.25 -3.76 5.75
N GLY A 309 6.70 -4.97 5.90
CA GLY A 309 6.42 -5.80 7.07
C GLY A 309 5.73 -7.11 6.75
N ASP A 310 5.17 -7.25 5.57
CA ASP A 310 4.78 -8.54 5.03
C ASP A 310 5.96 -9.16 4.28
N PHE A 311 6.36 -10.36 4.69
CA PHE A 311 7.51 -11.06 4.13
C PHE A 311 7.21 -11.80 2.81
N SER A 312 6.03 -11.68 2.25
CA SER A 312 5.65 -12.35 1.01
C SER A 312 6.40 -11.81 -0.23
N ALA A 313 6.89 -10.57 -0.18
CA ALA A 313 7.76 -10.01 -1.21
C ALA A 313 9.25 -10.38 -1.03
N TRP A 314 9.55 -11.33 -0.16
CA TRP A 314 10.89 -11.75 0.17
C TRP A 314 11.09 -13.21 -0.24
N ASN A 315 12.32 -13.55 -0.60
CA ASN A 315 12.73 -14.92 -0.80
C ASN A 315 12.62 -15.72 0.51
N ASN A 316 11.62 -16.58 0.65
CA ASN A 316 11.36 -17.39 1.84
C ASN A 316 12.53 -18.34 2.21
N GLY A 317 13.30 -18.79 1.24
CA GLY A 317 14.48 -19.63 1.46
C GLY A 317 15.70 -18.83 1.94
N TRP A 318 15.64 -17.48 1.90
CA TRP A 318 16.67 -16.56 2.39
C TRP A 318 18.07 -16.86 1.86
N ALA A 319 18.17 -17.29 0.60
CA ALA A 319 19.43 -17.73 0.00
C ALA A 319 19.63 -17.15 -1.40
N TYR A 320 20.88 -16.96 -1.78
CA TYR A 320 21.37 -16.65 -3.11
C TYR A 320 21.01 -15.26 -3.65
N ARG A 321 19.73 -14.89 -3.79
CA ARG A 321 19.24 -13.62 -4.36
C ARG A 321 18.22 -12.98 -3.42
N ASN A 322 18.11 -11.67 -3.49
CA ASN A 322 17.16 -10.88 -2.70
C ASN A 322 15.89 -10.50 -3.49
N ASP A 323 15.66 -11.18 -4.62
CA ASP A 323 14.42 -11.09 -5.39
C ASP A 323 13.29 -11.87 -4.68
N ASN A 324 12.07 -11.75 -5.19
CA ASN A 324 10.89 -12.38 -4.60
C ASN A 324 10.92 -13.91 -4.72
N VAL A 325 11.46 -14.45 -5.85
CA VAL A 325 11.51 -15.89 -6.10
C VAL A 325 12.21 -16.63 -4.96
N ASP A 326 11.55 -17.65 -4.44
CA ASP A 326 11.97 -18.42 -3.28
C ASP A 326 13.14 -19.33 -3.59
N ILE A 327 14.32 -19.03 -3.07
CA ILE A 327 15.54 -19.82 -3.26
C ILE A 327 16.07 -20.27 -1.91
N GLN A 328 16.31 -21.57 -1.79
CA GLN A 328 16.90 -22.18 -0.60
C GLN A 328 18.22 -22.89 -0.91
N ASN A 329 18.98 -23.17 0.18
CA ASN A 329 20.18 -23.99 0.08
C ASN A 329 19.83 -25.42 -0.31
N ASN A 330 20.68 -26.03 -1.15
CA ASN A 330 20.47 -27.37 -1.71
C ASN A 330 21.73 -28.24 -1.58
N GLU A 331 21.59 -29.42 -0.98
CA GLU A 331 22.68 -30.39 -0.81
C GLU A 331 22.79 -31.38 -1.99
N ASP A 332 21.95 -31.26 -3.05
CA ASP A 332 22.12 -32.10 -4.25
C ASP A 332 23.51 -31.86 -4.87
N PRO A 333 24.35 -32.87 -4.98
CA PRO A 333 25.73 -32.71 -5.50
C PRO A 333 25.78 -32.26 -6.97
N LEU A 334 24.68 -32.29 -7.69
CA LEU A 334 24.58 -31.85 -9.09
C LEU A 334 24.15 -30.37 -9.21
N SER A 335 23.69 -29.75 -8.11
CA SER A 335 23.27 -28.36 -8.08
C SER A 335 24.44 -27.37 -7.97
N ASN A 336 24.16 -26.07 -8.03
CA ASN A 336 25.11 -25.01 -7.69
C ASN A 336 25.06 -24.66 -6.18
N GLY A 337 24.43 -25.50 -5.35
CA GLY A 337 24.20 -25.29 -3.93
C GLY A 337 22.84 -24.69 -3.60
N TYR A 338 22.00 -24.42 -4.60
CA TYR A 338 20.70 -23.77 -4.46
C TYR A 338 19.62 -24.45 -5.31
N ASN A 339 18.36 -24.23 -4.96
CA ASN A 339 17.19 -24.54 -5.78
C ASN A 339 16.10 -23.49 -5.56
N VAL A 340 15.21 -23.33 -6.53
CA VAL A 340 13.94 -22.66 -6.37
C VAL A 340 12.98 -23.61 -5.66
N GLY A 341 12.26 -23.13 -4.67
CA GLY A 341 11.25 -23.88 -3.89
C GLY A 341 9.98 -23.06 -3.76
N TRP A 342 9.01 -23.59 -3.03
CA TRP A 342 7.71 -22.95 -2.79
C TRP A 342 7.00 -22.46 -4.05
N VAL A 343 7.27 -23.05 -5.20
CA VAL A 343 6.65 -22.62 -6.46
C VAL A 343 5.14 -22.75 -6.39
N GLU A 344 4.44 -21.76 -6.89
CA GLU A 344 2.98 -21.71 -6.99
C GLU A 344 2.52 -21.71 -8.45
N SER A 345 1.21 -21.85 -8.65
CA SER A 345 0.61 -21.84 -10.00
C SER A 345 0.84 -20.51 -10.71
N ASP A 346 1.08 -20.60 -12.00
CA ASP A 346 1.33 -19.51 -12.93
C ASP A 346 2.64 -18.73 -12.75
N GLU A 347 3.50 -19.10 -11.79
CA GLU A 347 4.85 -18.57 -11.67
C GLU A 347 5.74 -18.90 -12.88
N TRP A 348 6.66 -18.01 -13.19
CA TRP A 348 7.60 -18.24 -14.27
C TRP A 348 8.95 -17.55 -14.07
N MET A 349 9.98 -18.09 -14.71
CA MET A 349 11.32 -17.54 -14.71
C MET A 349 11.90 -17.56 -16.13
N GLN A 350 12.53 -16.43 -16.52
CA GLN A 350 13.19 -16.26 -17.81
C GLN A 350 14.69 -16.43 -17.70
N TYR A 351 15.29 -16.99 -18.74
CA TYR A 351 16.74 -17.18 -18.90
C TYR A 351 17.14 -16.69 -20.29
N THR A 352 17.92 -15.64 -20.39
CA THR A 352 18.49 -15.18 -21.66
C THR A 352 19.59 -16.14 -22.12
N LEU A 353 19.42 -16.73 -23.30
CA LEU A 353 20.37 -17.68 -23.89
C LEU A 353 21.52 -16.93 -24.55
N LYS A 354 22.75 -17.46 -24.38
CA LYS A 354 23.92 -16.90 -25.02
C LYS A 354 24.32 -17.76 -26.24
N ASP A 355 24.22 -17.19 -27.45
CA ASP A 355 24.65 -17.78 -28.73
C ASP A 355 24.20 -19.25 -28.89
N PRO A 356 22.88 -19.56 -28.77
CA PRO A 356 22.43 -20.95 -28.84
C PRO A 356 22.73 -21.57 -30.22
N THR A 357 22.97 -22.85 -30.25
CA THR A 357 23.19 -23.57 -31.51
C THR A 357 21.89 -24.18 -31.99
N SER A 358 21.51 -23.92 -33.24
CA SER A 358 20.31 -24.55 -33.85
C SER A 358 20.40 -26.08 -33.78
N GLY A 359 19.30 -26.71 -33.34
CA GLY A 359 19.26 -28.16 -33.23
C GLY A 359 18.09 -28.70 -32.46
N LEU A 360 18.09 -30.03 -32.37
CA LEU A 360 17.17 -30.81 -31.58
C LEU A 360 17.80 -31.11 -30.22
N TYR A 361 17.10 -30.88 -29.14
CA TYR A 361 17.60 -31.03 -27.79
C TYR A 361 16.73 -31.93 -26.94
N ASN A 362 17.33 -32.78 -26.12
CA ASN A 362 16.68 -33.33 -24.94
C ASN A 362 16.97 -32.43 -23.76
N ILE A 363 15.97 -32.27 -22.89
CA ILE A 363 16.14 -31.53 -21.65
C ILE A 363 15.85 -32.44 -20.48
N LYS A 364 16.75 -32.40 -19.47
CA LYS A 364 16.52 -33.02 -18.17
C LYS A 364 16.28 -31.94 -17.14
N VAL A 365 15.11 -31.96 -16.53
CA VAL A 365 14.72 -31.01 -15.45
C VAL A 365 14.91 -31.71 -14.11
N ARG A 366 15.69 -31.09 -13.23
CA ARG A 366 16.01 -31.62 -11.90
C ARG A 366 14.95 -31.12 -10.90
N VAL A 367 14.14 -32.03 -10.34
CA VAL A 367 12.99 -31.70 -9.46
C VAL A 367 12.97 -32.57 -8.20
N ALA A 368 12.31 -32.10 -7.14
CA ALA A 368 12.00 -32.88 -5.95
C ALA A 368 10.64 -32.41 -5.37
N THR A 369 9.77 -33.37 -4.96
CA THR A 369 8.47 -33.07 -4.38
C THR A 369 7.91 -34.27 -3.62
N GLU A 370 7.07 -34.03 -2.60
CA GLU A 370 6.21 -35.04 -1.94
C GLU A 370 4.80 -35.06 -2.56
N ASP A 371 4.45 -34.07 -3.41
CA ASP A 371 3.14 -33.89 -4.00
C ASP A 371 3.03 -34.57 -5.39
N ASN A 372 1.80 -34.63 -5.93
CA ASN A 372 1.49 -35.32 -7.18
C ASN A 372 0.90 -34.42 -8.26
N ASP A 373 0.75 -33.12 -8.00
CA ASP A 373 -0.01 -32.18 -8.81
C ASP A 373 0.86 -31.12 -9.53
N GLY A 374 2.17 -31.14 -9.33
CA GLY A 374 3.10 -30.25 -10.00
C GLY A 374 3.10 -30.44 -11.51
N SER A 375 2.99 -29.34 -12.26
CA SER A 375 3.11 -29.36 -13.73
C SER A 375 3.69 -28.04 -14.26
N PHE A 376 4.38 -28.14 -15.40
CA PHE A 376 5.00 -26.99 -16.05
C PHE A 376 5.05 -27.17 -17.57
N TYR A 377 5.43 -26.11 -18.29
CA TYR A 377 5.80 -26.14 -19.69
C TYR A 377 6.89 -25.12 -20.00
N PHE A 378 7.50 -25.25 -21.18
CA PHE A 378 8.50 -24.31 -21.64
C PHE A 378 7.98 -23.36 -22.71
N LYS A 379 8.48 -22.10 -22.63
CA LYS A 379 8.38 -21.15 -23.74
C LYS A 379 9.76 -20.85 -24.31
N ILE A 380 9.82 -20.54 -25.59
CA ILE A 380 10.97 -19.92 -26.24
C ILE A 380 10.47 -18.67 -26.96
N ASN A 381 11.08 -17.50 -26.67
CA ASN A 381 10.67 -16.21 -27.22
C ASN A 381 9.14 -16.03 -27.08
N ASP A 382 8.63 -16.21 -25.87
CA ASP A 382 7.22 -16.12 -25.46
C ASP A 382 6.25 -17.16 -26.05
N ASN A 383 6.75 -18.08 -26.89
CA ASN A 383 5.91 -19.15 -27.43
C ASN A 383 6.03 -20.43 -26.64
N GLN A 384 4.91 -20.98 -26.23
CA GLN A 384 4.91 -22.33 -25.69
C GLN A 384 5.42 -23.32 -26.74
N VAL A 385 6.41 -24.13 -26.36
CA VAL A 385 7.09 -25.05 -27.25
C VAL A 385 7.01 -26.52 -26.81
N THR A 386 6.43 -26.75 -25.62
CA THR A 386 6.16 -28.11 -25.10
C THR A 386 4.70 -28.26 -24.71
N ASP A 387 4.20 -29.50 -24.76
CA ASP A 387 2.99 -29.88 -24.07
C ASP A 387 3.14 -29.66 -22.56
N LEU A 388 2.06 -29.76 -21.79
CA LEU A 388 2.10 -29.74 -20.32
C LEU A 388 2.87 -30.98 -19.81
N ILE A 389 3.80 -30.76 -18.89
CA ILE A 389 4.70 -31.79 -18.34
C ILE A 389 4.40 -31.95 -16.84
N ASN A 390 4.01 -33.16 -16.44
CA ASN A 390 3.75 -33.44 -15.04
C ASN A 390 5.04 -33.74 -14.26
N VAL A 391 5.14 -33.24 -13.05
CA VAL A 391 6.23 -33.55 -12.10
C VAL A 391 5.87 -34.80 -11.31
N PRO A 392 6.66 -35.88 -11.38
CA PRO A 392 6.37 -37.07 -10.60
C PRO A 392 6.72 -36.87 -9.12
N ASN A 393 5.94 -37.43 -8.23
CA ASN A 393 6.28 -37.50 -6.80
C ASN A 393 7.62 -38.18 -6.60
N THR A 394 8.51 -37.57 -5.85
CA THR A 394 9.85 -38.07 -5.56
C THR A 394 10.03 -38.56 -4.12
N GLU A 395 8.91 -38.65 -3.37
CA GLU A 395 8.80 -39.11 -1.98
C GLU A 395 9.40 -38.15 -0.92
N SER A 396 10.06 -37.04 -1.34
CA SER A 396 10.63 -36.08 -0.42
C SER A 396 11.03 -34.79 -1.17
N TRP A 397 10.93 -33.66 -0.51
CA TRP A 397 11.42 -32.35 -0.98
C TRP A 397 12.92 -32.28 -1.24
N THR A 398 13.68 -33.27 -0.79
CA THR A 398 15.13 -33.37 -0.98
C THR A 398 15.57 -34.64 -1.76
N ASN A 399 14.61 -35.45 -2.20
CA ASN A 399 14.89 -36.61 -3.04
C ASN A 399 14.79 -36.20 -4.52
N TRP A 400 15.92 -35.83 -5.09
CA TRP A 400 16.02 -35.27 -6.43
C TRP A 400 15.90 -36.33 -7.53
N SER A 401 15.03 -36.04 -8.52
CA SER A 401 14.84 -36.88 -9.71
C SER A 401 14.93 -36.04 -10.99
N PHE A 402 14.92 -36.74 -12.15
CA PHE A 402 14.87 -36.08 -13.45
C PHE A 402 13.53 -36.28 -14.14
N VAL A 403 12.97 -35.19 -14.62
CA VAL A 403 11.93 -35.20 -15.65
C VAL A 403 12.60 -35.01 -17.00
N ASN A 404 12.38 -35.95 -17.95
CA ASN A 404 12.98 -35.91 -19.24
C ASN A 404 12.01 -35.41 -20.29
N ILE A 405 12.45 -34.44 -21.08
CA ILE A 405 11.69 -33.87 -22.20
C ILE A 405 12.50 -34.14 -23.46
N ASP A 406 11.91 -34.87 -24.36
CA ASP A 406 12.53 -35.25 -25.59
C ASP A 406 12.21 -34.26 -26.72
N SER A 407 13.18 -33.95 -27.53
CA SER A 407 13.03 -33.33 -28.84
C SER A 407 12.53 -31.89 -28.85
N LEU A 408 13.06 -31.02 -27.95
CA LEU A 408 12.83 -29.59 -28.07
C LEU A 408 13.64 -28.98 -29.22
N VAL A 409 13.03 -28.16 -30.05
CA VAL A 409 13.70 -27.41 -31.12
C VAL A 409 14.17 -26.06 -30.62
N VAL A 410 15.47 -25.80 -30.78
CA VAL A 410 16.09 -24.49 -30.53
C VAL A 410 16.73 -23.99 -31.82
N TYR A 411 16.59 -22.70 -32.11
CA TYR A 411 17.27 -22.02 -33.21
C TYR A 411 18.36 -21.09 -32.67
N ASP A 412 19.35 -20.75 -33.49
CA ASP A 412 20.41 -19.79 -33.18
C ASP A 412 19.87 -18.33 -33.06
N THR A 413 18.64 -18.12 -33.43
CA THR A 413 17.89 -16.85 -33.26
C THR A 413 17.04 -16.82 -32.01
N ASP A 414 17.00 -17.91 -31.25
CA ASP A 414 16.24 -17.97 -30.01
C ASP A 414 17.07 -17.36 -28.87
N ASP A 415 16.58 -16.32 -28.21
CA ASP A 415 17.31 -15.59 -27.18
C ASP A 415 16.75 -15.76 -25.77
N LYS A 416 15.46 -16.17 -25.64
CA LYS A 416 14.78 -16.33 -24.36
C LYS A 416 14.27 -17.75 -24.16
N PHE A 417 14.60 -18.34 -23.03
CA PHE A 417 14.01 -19.59 -22.53
C PHE A 417 13.23 -19.28 -21.27
N VAL A 418 11.98 -19.71 -21.18
CA VAL A 418 11.10 -19.46 -20.02
C VAL A 418 10.60 -20.80 -19.48
N PHE A 419 10.77 -21.00 -18.20
CA PHE A 419 10.12 -22.03 -17.41
C PHE A 419 8.83 -21.48 -16.83
N GLN A 420 7.70 -22.10 -17.15
CA GLN A 420 6.37 -21.67 -16.71
C GLN A 420 5.73 -22.78 -15.89
N VAL A 421 5.43 -22.50 -14.62
CA VAL A 421 4.64 -23.39 -13.75
C VAL A 421 3.17 -23.30 -14.18
N LYS A 422 2.47 -24.42 -14.26
CA LYS A 422 1.01 -24.45 -14.48
C LYS A 422 0.28 -24.79 -13.18
N THR A 423 0.78 -25.79 -12.47
CA THR A 423 0.33 -26.08 -11.10
C THR A 423 1.57 -26.29 -10.25
N GLY A 424 1.55 -25.78 -9.02
CA GLY A 424 2.70 -25.81 -8.11
C GLY A 424 2.67 -27.02 -7.23
N THR A 425 3.61 -27.27 -6.59
CA THR A 425 4.41 -27.50 -5.41
C THR A 425 5.54 -28.51 -5.65
N PHE A 426 6.66 -27.99 -6.09
CA PHE A 426 7.90 -28.79 -6.25
C PHE A 426 9.13 -27.90 -6.14
N ASN A 427 10.24 -28.50 -5.78
CA ASN A 427 11.56 -27.87 -5.85
C ASN A 427 12.15 -28.03 -7.24
N LEU A 428 12.75 -26.96 -7.77
CA LEU A 428 13.38 -26.91 -9.09
C LEU A 428 14.87 -26.63 -8.96
N GLY A 429 15.71 -27.54 -9.44
CA GLY A 429 17.17 -27.45 -9.35
C GLY A 429 17.82 -26.82 -10.58
N PHE A 430 17.68 -27.45 -11.72
CA PHE A 430 18.30 -26.98 -12.97
C PHE A 430 17.71 -27.67 -14.21
N PHE A 431 18.08 -27.13 -15.38
CA PHE A 431 17.78 -27.65 -16.71
C PHE A 431 19.10 -28.10 -17.37
N GLU A 432 19.21 -29.32 -17.89
CA GLU A 432 20.35 -29.80 -18.64
C GLU A 432 19.96 -30.06 -20.10
N PHE A 433 20.51 -29.27 -21.02
CA PHE A 433 20.27 -29.34 -22.46
C PHE A 433 21.33 -30.22 -23.15
N GLU A 434 20.89 -31.29 -23.81
CA GLU A 434 21.70 -32.18 -24.59
C GLU A 434 21.31 -32.13 -26.07
N ARG A 435 22.19 -31.66 -26.96
CA ARG A 435 21.89 -31.61 -28.39
C ARG A 435 21.96 -33.02 -28.97
N ILE A 436 20.84 -33.48 -29.55
CA ILE A 436 20.71 -34.86 -30.07
C ILE A 436 20.73 -34.95 -31.60
N GLY A 437 20.57 -33.85 -32.33
CA GLY A 437 20.55 -33.87 -33.79
C GLY A 437 20.14 -32.56 -34.45
N ASP A 438 19.81 -32.66 -35.72
CA ASP A 438 19.34 -31.53 -36.53
C ASP A 438 17.80 -31.43 -36.51
N ILE A 439 17.29 -30.25 -36.71
CA ILE A 439 15.85 -29.90 -36.57
C ILE A 439 14.96 -30.69 -37.51
N ASN A 440 15.44 -30.98 -38.73
CA ASN A 440 14.72 -31.76 -39.76
C ASN A 440 14.41 -33.22 -39.40
N LEU A 441 14.92 -33.69 -38.24
CA LEU A 441 14.60 -35.01 -37.70
C LEU A 441 13.24 -35.03 -36.93
N LEU A 442 12.70 -33.91 -36.65
CA LEU A 442 11.42 -33.76 -35.92
C LEU A 442 10.28 -33.29 -36.86
N GLN A 443 9.12 -33.88 -36.72
CA GLN A 443 7.92 -33.43 -37.45
C GLN A 443 7.39 -32.13 -36.89
N THR A 444 6.75 -31.27 -37.70
CA THR A 444 6.08 -30.08 -37.29
C THR A 444 4.72 -30.44 -36.65
N LYS A 445 4.50 -30.04 -35.41
CA LYS A 445 3.25 -30.33 -34.68
C LYS A 445 2.67 -29.10 -33.98
N TYR A 446 1.38 -29.14 -33.75
CA TYR A 446 0.65 -28.26 -32.85
C TYR A 446 1.12 -28.47 -31.43
N ILE A 447 1.19 -27.38 -30.66
CA ILE A 447 1.58 -27.41 -29.23
C ILE A 447 0.42 -26.90 -28.37
N SER A 448 -0.09 -25.69 -28.67
CA SER A 448 -1.16 -25.07 -27.88
C SER A 448 -1.88 -24.00 -28.69
N SER A 449 -3.03 -23.59 -28.23
CA SER A 449 -3.72 -22.41 -28.74
C SER A 449 -4.48 -21.69 -27.63
N PHE A 450 -4.61 -20.37 -27.76
CA PHE A 450 -5.32 -19.54 -26.81
C PHE A 450 -5.98 -18.35 -27.50
N THR A 451 -7.03 -17.80 -26.89
CA THR A 451 -7.68 -16.58 -27.37
C THR A 451 -6.79 -15.35 -27.12
N LEU A 452 -6.58 -14.53 -28.18
CA LEU A 452 -5.91 -13.23 -28.09
C LEU A 452 -6.92 -12.10 -27.81
N SER A 453 -8.12 -12.27 -28.37
CA SER A 453 -9.26 -11.38 -28.20
C SER A 453 -10.54 -12.17 -28.45
N GLU A 454 -11.68 -11.56 -28.22
CA GLU A 454 -13.01 -12.18 -28.45
C GLU A 454 -13.19 -12.77 -29.86
N ASN A 455 -12.37 -12.34 -30.81
CA ASN A 455 -12.50 -12.78 -32.23
C ASN A 455 -11.17 -13.20 -32.87
N SER A 456 -10.19 -13.54 -32.06
CA SER A 456 -8.89 -14.00 -32.54
C SER A 456 -8.26 -15.06 -31.65
N ILE A 457 -7.57 -16.02 -32.25
CA ILE A 457 -6.87 -17.12 -31.58
C ILE A 457 -5.44 -17.18 -32.06
N ASN A 458 -4.50 -17.33 -31.15
CA ASN A 458 -3.11 -17.69 -31.43
C ASN A 458 -2.92 -19.21 -31.36
N ILE A 459 -2.13 -19.76 -32.30
CA ILE A 459 -1.76 -21.17 -32.33
C ILE A 459 -0.23 -21.25 -32.27
N ASN A 460 0.30 -22.03 -31.37
CA ASN A 460 1.73 -22.27 -31.20
C ASN A 460 2.16 -23.62 -31.78
N PHE A 461 3.35 -23.64 -32.37
CA PHE A 461 3.93 -24.82 -32.99
C PHE A 461 5.34 -25.06 -32.42
N ASN A 462 5.80 -26.33 -32.52
CA ASN A 462 7.10 -26.75 -32.02
C ASN A 462 8.30 -26.24 -32.86
N LYS A 463 8.07 -25.69 -34.07
CA LYS A 463 9.08 -25.21 -35.00
C LYS A 463 8.76 -23.81 -35.55
N ASN A 464 9.81 -23.11 -35.98
CA ASN A 464 9.66 -21.89 -36.76
C ASN A 464 9.00 -22.19 -38.11
N LEU A 465 8.00 -21.39 -38.47
CA LEU A 465 7.21 -21.54 -39.67
C LEU A 465 7.84 -20.81 -40.87
N ASP A 466 7.63 -21.34 -42.05
CA ASP A 466 7.89 -20.64 -43.33
C ASP A 466 6.80 -19.61 -43.60
N ASN A 467 7.04 -18.39 -43.20
CA ASN A 467 6.09 -17.28 -43.37
C ASN A 467 5.94 -16.80 -44.82
N THR A 468 6.65 -17.40 -45.76
CA THR A 468 6.49 -17.20 -47.21
C THR A 468 5.45 -18.14 -47.81
N SER A 469 5.08 -19.19 -47.11
CA SER A 469 4.06 -20.13 -47.51
C SER A 469 2.65 -19.50 -47.41
N THR A 470 1.77 -19.84 -48.37
CA THR A 470 0.39 -19.34 -48.32
C THR A 470 -0.45 -20.24 -47.43
N LEU A 471 -1.00 -19.66 -46.36
CA LEU A 471 -1.97 -20.35 -45.50
C LEU A 471 -3.31 -20.53 -46.19
N ASN A 472 -3.96 -21.67 -45.98
CA ASN A 472 -5.28 -21.95 -46.52
C ASN A 472 -6.27 -22.13 -45.36
N LYS A 473 -7.25 -21.23 -45.29
CA LYS A 473 -8.26 -21.26 -44.23
C LYS A 473 -9.17 -22.48 -44.25
N SER A 474 -9.37 -23.11 -45.41
CA SER A 474 -10.11 -24.37 -45.49
C SER A 474 -9.41 -25.58 -44.87
N ASP A 475 -8.12 -25.46 -44.50
CA ASP A 475 -7.38 -26.48 -43.78
C ASP A 475 -7.70 -26.50 -42.27
N PHE A 476 -8.35 -25.44 -41.77
CA PHE A 476 -8.71 -25.28 -40.36
C PHE A 476 -10.22 -25.37 -40.18
N ILE A 477 -10.66 -25.97 -39.07
CA ILE A 477 -12.03 -25.99 -38.59
C ILE A 477 -12.04 -25.44 -37.18
N LEU A 478 -12.79 -24.33 -36.97
CA LEU A 478 -12.99 -23.71 -35.67
C LEU A 478 -14.40 -23.99 -35.17
N ASN A 479 -14.56 -24.56 -33.98
CA ASN A 479 -15.85 -24.71 -33.33
C ASN A 479 -15.91 -23.88 -32.04
N ILE A 480 -17.06 -23.24 -31.83
CA ILE A 480 -17.41 -22.60 -30.56
C ILE A 480 -18.70 -23.29 -30.10
N ASN A 481 -18.65 -23.92 -28.90
CA ASN A 481 -19.76 -24.72 -28.35
C ASN A 481 -20.31 -25.76 -29.35
N ASP A 482 -19.40 -26.53 -29.95
CA ASP A 482 -19.70 -27.56 -30.97
C ASP A 482 -20.33 -27.01 -32.25
N GLN A 483 -20.31 -25.70 -32.49
CA GLN A 483 -20.78 -25.07 -33.69
C GLN A 483 -19.61 -24.54 -34.52
N GLU A 484 -19.50 -25.04 -35.79
CA GLU A 484 -18.46 -24.57 -36.70
C GLU A 484 -18.66 -23.09 -37.04
N LYS A 485 -17.52 -22.33 -37.01
CA LYS A 485 -17.47 -20.89 -37.30
C LYS A 485 -16.59 -20.58 -38.50
N ASP A 486 -16.99 -19.58 -39.27
CA ASP A 486 -16.27 -19.13 -40.46
C ASP A 486 -14.98 -18.39 -40.10
N ILE A 487 -13.85 -18.88 -40.55
CA ILE A 487 -12.54 -18.21 -40.44
C ILE A 487 -12.46 -17.10 -41.50
N GLN A 488 -12.23 -15.86 -41.04
CA GLN A 488 -12.13 -14.71 -41.94
C GLN A 488 -10.75 -14.62 -42.60
N ASN A 489 -9.70 -14.71 -41.79
CA ASN A 489 -8.34 -14.72 -42.29
C ASN A 489 -7.37 -15.47 -41.34
N LEU A 490 -6.20 -15.80 -41.91
CA LEU A 490 -5.07 -16.42 -41.25
C LEU A 490 -3.84 -15.55 -41.46
N ASN A 491 -3.10 -15.27 -40.44
CA ASN A 491 -1.88 -14.51 -40.54
C ASN A 491 -0.74 -15.20 -39.75
N TYR A 492 0.48 -15.13 -40.24
CA TYR A 492 1.63 -15.42 -39.43
C TYR A 492 1.75 -14.35 -38.34
N SER A 493 2.04 -14.75 -37.15
CA SER A 493 2.30 -13.84 -36.03
C SER A 493 3.66 -13.14 -36.21
N SER A 494 3.93 -12.14 -35.40
CA SER A 494 5.29 -11.59 -35.23
C SER A 494 6.26 -12.64 -34.69
N SER A 495 5.74 -13.60 -33.92
CA SER A 495 6.49 -14.76 -33.49
C SER A 495 6.64 -15.79 -34.61
N PRO A 496 7.86 -16.31 -34.83
CA PRO A 496 8.13 -17.26 -35.92
C PRO A 496 7.45 -18.63 -35.72
N ARG A 497 6.90 -18.92 -34.55
CA ARG A 497 6.32 -20.23 -34.21
C ARG A 497 4.81 -20.20 -34.10
N SER A 498 4.14 -19.14 -34.59
CA SER A 498 2.70 -19.04 -34.39
C SER A 498 1.93 -18.45 -35.57
N ILE A 499 0.64 -18.79 -35.61
CA ILE A 499 -0.35 -18.30 -36.54
C ILE A 499 -1.50 -17.70 -35.76
N ILE A 500 -2.06 -16.61 -36.26
CA ILE A 500 -3.27 -15.99 -35.73
C ILE A 500 -4.44 -16.30 -36.66
N ILE A 501 -5.52 -16.85 -36.11
CA ILE A 501 -6.83 -17.01 -36.76
C ILE A 501 -7.74 -15.86 -36.34
N ASN A 502 -8.38 -15.18 -37.30
CA ASN A 502 -9.41 -14.18 -37.04
C ASN A 502 -10.74 -14.65 -37.60
N PHE A 503 -11.85 -14.35 -36.91
CA PHE A 503 -13.25 -14.73 -37.24
C PHE A 503 -14.22 -13.64 -36.76
N ASP A 504 -15.49 -13.71 -37.15
CA ASP A 504 -16.49 -12.67 -36.88
C ASP A 504 -17.34 -12.92 -35.62
N THR A 505 -17.25 -14.13 -35.05
CA THR A 505 -18.04 -14.50 -33.88
C THR A 505 -17.24 -14.11 -32.61
N GLU A 506 -17.88 -13.38 -31.71
CA GLU A 506 -17.26 -13.06 -30.40
C GLU A 506 -17.29 -14.28 -29.48
N ILE A 507 -16.15 -14.66 -28.96
CA ILE A 507 -15.99 -15.68 -27.91
C ILE A 507 -16.36 -15.07 -26.58
N GLN A 508 -17.23 -15.75 -25.84
CA GLN A 508 -17.57 -15.39 -24.46
C GLN A 508 -16.69 -16.13 -23.45
N PRO A 509 -16.51 -15.62 -22.23
CA PRO A 509 -15.68 -16.26 -21.21
C PRO A 509 -15.99 -17.73 -20.91
N THR A 510 -17.25 -18.14 -21.05
CA THR A 510 -17.71 -19.51 -20.81
C THR A 510 -17.71 -20.42 -22.05
N ASP A 511 -17.30 -19.89 -23.19
CA ASP A 511 -17.35 -20.68 -24.44
C ASP A 511 -16.25 -21.75 -24.45
N ILE A 512 -16.62 -22.94 -24.89
CA ILE A 512 -15.69 -24.02 -25.21
C ILE A 512 -15.29 -23.87 -26.65
N VAL A 513 -14.00 -23.60 -26.89
CA VAL A 513 -13.47 -23.41 -28.24
C VAL A 513 -12.59 -24.59 -28.62
N THR A 514 -12.77 -25.16 -29.77
CA THR A 514 -11.94 -26.23 -30.31
C THR A 514 -11.48 -25.95 -31.72
N LEU A 515 -10.26 -26.44 -32.05
CA LEU A 515 -9.63 -26.23 -33.33
C LEU A 515 -9.18 -27.57 -33.92
N SER A 516 -9.36 -27.73 -35.24
CA SER A 516 -8.81 -28.85 -35.99
C SER A 516 -8.05 -28.36 -37.21
N TYR A 517 -7.09 -29.14 -37.67
CA TYR A 517 -6.33 -28.87 -38.89
C TYR A 517 -6.22 -30.14 -39.71
N THR A 518 -6.56 -30.01 -40.98
CA THR A 518 -6.46 -31.10 -41.98
C THR A 518 -6.00 -30.51 -43.31
N GLY A 519 -4.69 -30.54 -43.55
CA GLY A 519 -4.15 -29.90 -44.74
C GLY A 519 -2.64 -29.99 -44.84
N ASN A 520 -2.10 -29.14 -45.73
CA ASN A 520 -0.66 -29.04 -45.94
C ASN A 520 -0.15 -27.63 -46.20
N SER A 521 -0.97 -26.63 -45.90
CA SER A 521 -0.59 -25.22 -46.08
C SER A 521 0.38 -24.68 -45.05
N VAL A 522 0.36 -25.21 -43.82
CA VAL A 522 1.32 -24.84 -42.77
C VAL A 522 2.60 -25.63 -42.93
N LYS A 523 3.71 -24.93 -43.08
CA LYS A 523 5.04 -25.52 -43.22
C LYS A 523 6.04 -24.87 -42.28
N ALA A 524 6.97 -25.66 -41.76
CA ALA A 524 8.15 -25.17 -41.06
C ALA A 524 9.21 -24.67 -42.03
N LEU A 525 10.23 -23.93 -41.52
CA LEU A 525 11.36 -23.42 -42.31
C LEU A 525 12.16 -24.51 -43.01
N ASP A 526 12.20 -25.74 -42.49
CA ASP A 526 12.84 -26.91 -43.10
C ASP A 526 11.98 -27.59 -44.16
N GLY A 527 10.79 -27.08 -44.44
CA GLY A 527 9.87 -27.58 -45.45
C GLY A 527 8.92 -28.68 -44.99
N GLU A 528 9.07 -29.17 -43.74
CA GLU A 528 8.13 -30.14 -43.16
C GLU A 528 6.75 -29.54 -42.98
N THR A 529 5.71 -30.32 -43.35
CA THR A 529 4.32 -29.92 -43.18
C THR A 529 3.79 -30.23 -41.79
N LEU A 530 2.90 -29.39 -41.30
CA LEU A 530 2.19 -29.61 -40.03
C LEU A 530 1.42 -30.96 -40.07
N ILE A 531 1.58 -31.73 -38.98
CA ILE A 531 0.74 -32.92 -38.76
C ILE A 531 -0.68 -32.51 -38.48
N ASN A 532 -1.65 -33.23 -39.09
CA ASN A 532 -3.06 -33.03 -38.82
C ASN A 532 -3.38 -33.24 -37.34
N PHE A 533 -4.26 -32.41 -36.83
CA PHE A 533 -4.77 -32.53 -35.46
C PHE A 533 -6.31 -32.32 -35.46
N ASN A 534 -6.99 -32.75 -34.41
CA ASN A 534 -8.44 -32.74 -34.38
C ASN A 534 -9.00 -32.44 -33.00
N ASN A 535 -9.90 -31.46 -32.94
CA ASN A 535 -10.61 -31.05 -31.73
C ASN A 535 -9.66 -30.68 -30.53
N GLU A 536 -8.54 -30.06 -30.84
CA GLU A 536 -7.69 -29.51 -29.79
C GLU A 536 -8.43 -28.34 -29.11
N VAL A 537 -8.41 -28.34 -27.77
CA VAL A 537 -9.05 -27.29 -26.96
C VAL A 537 -8.21 -26.02 -26.99
N VAL A 538 -8.84 -24.91 -27.33
CA VAL A 538 -8.26 -23.56 -27.24
C VAL A 538 -8.42 -23.05 -25.83
N GLU A 539 -7.35 -22.64 -25.19
CA GLU A 539 -7.40 -22.01 -23.87
C GLU A 539 -8.15 -20.67 -23.99
N ASN A 540 -9.33 -20.58 -23.39
CA ASN A 540 -10.14 -19.37 -23.45
C ASN A 540 -9.68 -18.40 -22.35
N LYS A 541 -8.95 -17.32 -22.74
CA LYS A 541 -8.42 -16.26 -21.85
C LYS A 541 -9.33 -15.02 -21.83
N ILE A 542 -10.55 -15.12 -22.40
CA ILE A 542 -11.49 -14.00 -22.37
C ILE A 542 -12.04 -13.88 -20.95
N SER A 543 -11.84 -12.73 -20.36
CA SER A 543 -12.33 -12.42 -19.02
C SER A 543 -13.71 -11.77 -19.06
N PHE A 544 -14.49 -11.97 -18.03
CA PHE A 544 -15.74 -11.22 -17.85
C PHE A 544 -15.44 -9.74 -17.65
N VAL A 545 -16.17 -8.88 -18.37
CA VAL A 545 -16.24 -7.45 -18.05
C VAL A 545 -17.66 -7.16 -17.57
N HIS A 546 -17.78 -6.87 -16.28
CA HIS A 546 -19.06 -6.70 -15.62
C HIS A 546 -19.58 -5.26 -15.75
N ALA A 547 -20.79 -5.09 -16.24
CA ALA A 547 -21.43 -3.78 -16.27
C ALA A 547 -21.90 -3.38 -14.86
N ILE A 548 -21.62 -2.14 -14.45
CA ILE A 548 -22.17 -1.52 -13.24
C ILE A 548 -23.04 -0.32 -13.67
N PRO A 549 -24.33 -0.27 -13.27
CA PRO A 549 -25.04 -1.17 -12.35
C PRO A 549 -25.25 -2.59 -12.90
N GLY A 550 -25.22 -3.58 -11.99
CA GLY A 550 -25.38 -4.99 -12.36
C GLY A 550 -24.94 -5.94 -11.26
N LYS A 551 -25.14 -7.24 -11.50
CA LYS A 551 -24.71 -8.33 -10.61
C LYS A 551 -23.43 -8.97 -11.12
N ILE A 552 -22.51 -9.24 -10.22
CA ILE A 552 -21.26 -9.97 -10.45
C ILE A 552 -21.35 -11.29 -9.67
N GLU A 553 -21.30 -12.42 -10.39
CA GLU A 553 -21.13 -13.72 -9.76
C GLU A 553 -19.70 -13.82 -9.23
N ALA A 554 -19.54 -14.22 -7.99
CA ALA A 554 -18.25 -14.15 -7.30
C ALA A 554 -17.17 -15.04 -7.94
N GLU A 555 -17.56 -16.12 -8.62
CA GLU A 555 -16.66 -16.99 -9.37
C GLU A 555 -16.19 -16.42 -10.73
N HIS A 556 -16.71 -15.27 -11.18
CA HIS A 556 -16.36 -14.66 -12.47
C HIS A 556 -15.16 -13.69 -12.37
N TYR A 557 -14.21 -13.99 -11.49
CA TYR A 557 -12.96 -13.26 -11.38
C TYR A 557 -12.02 -13.58 -12.56
N PHE A 558 -11.09 -12.66 -12.84
CA PHE A 558 -10.00 -12.94 -13.78
C PHE A 558 -8.67 -13.28 -13.07
N ASN A 559 -8.54 -12.93 -11.78
CA ASN A 559 -7.39 -13.23 -10.94
C ASN A 559 -7.86 -13.48 -9.50
N GLN A 560 -7.16 -14.35 -8.76
CA GLN A 560 -7.53 -14.67 -7.39
C GLN A 560 -6.35 -15.22 -6.58
N LYS A 561 -6.51 -15.22 -5.24
CA LYS A 561 -5.62 -15.90 -4.30
C LYS A 561 -6.45 -16.56 -3.21
N GLY A 562 -6.14 -17.83 -2.89
CA GLY A 562 -6.71 -18.57 -1.76
C GLY A 562 -8.16 -19.02 -1.93
N ILE A 563 -8.79 -18.84 -3.09
CA ILE A 563 -10.21 -19.05 -3.33
C ILE A 563 -10.46 -20.46 -3.86
N GLU A 564 -11.41 -21.16 -3.26
CA GLU A 564 -11.94 -22.43 -3.77
C GLU A 564 -13.37 -22.24 -4.33
N LEU A 565 -13.70 -23.03 -5.37
CA LEU A 565 -15.01 -23.02 -5.98
C LEU A 565 -15.83 -24.19 -5.46
N GLU A 566 -17.06 -23.93 -5.06
CA GLU A 566 -18.03 -24.95 -4.65
C GLU A 566 -19.42 -24.71 -5.25
N SER A 567 -20.21 -25.78 -5.33
CA SER A 567 -21.58 -25.68 -5.85
C SER A 567 -22.49 -24.96 -4.87
N THR A 568 -23.17 -23.91 -5.31
CA THR A 568 -24.10 -23.16 -4.45
C THR A 568 -25.49 -23.81 -4.41
N SER A 569 -26.14 -23.74 -3.25
CA SER A 569 -27.56 -24.07 -3.07
C SER A 569 -28.48 -22.83 -3.13
N ASP A 570 -27.94 -21.65 -3.40
CA ASP A 570 -28.71 -20.41 -3.53
C ASP A 570 -29.61 -20.42 -4.78
N GLU A 571 -30.50 -19.44 -4.93
CA GLU A 571 -31.42 -19.34 -6.04
C GLU A 571 -30.65 -19.32 -7.39
N ASN A 572 -31.13 -20.12 -8.34
CA ASN A 572 -30.57 -20.38 -9.67
C ASN A 572 -29.36 -21.32 -9.72
N GLY A 573 -28.84 -21.83 -8.60
CA GLY A 573 -27.67 -22.72 -8.61
C GLY A 573 -26.41 -22.02 -9.14
N GLY A 574 -25.45 -22.82 -9.59
CA GLY A 574 -24.16 -22.33 -10.09
C GLY A 574 -23.03 -22.65 -9.11
N LEU A 575 -22.02 -21.77 -9.07
CA LEU A 575 -20.89 -21.88 -8.14
C LEU A 575 -20.93 -20.71 -7.15
N ASN A 576 -20.20 -20.85 -6.08
CA ASN A 576 -19.80 -19.76 -5.18
C ASN A 576 -18.31 -19.87 -4.86
N ILE A 577 -17.70 -18.79 -4.42
CA ILE A 577 -16.38 -18.82 -3.86
C ILE A 577 -16.48 -19.15 -2.35
N GLY A 578 -15.60 -20.01 -1.89
CA GLY A 578 -15.56 -20.52 -0.51
C GLY A 578 -14.15 -20.70 0.01
N SER A 579 -14.01 -21.25 1.22
CA SER A 579 -12.74 -21.38 1.95
C SER A 579 -11.99 -20.04 2.11
N LEU A 580 -12.73 -18.93 2.23
CA LEU A 580 -12.20 -17.58 2.23
C LEU A 580 -11.56 -17.24 3.58
N ASP A 581 -10.25 -17.08 3.59
CA ASP A 581 -9.46 -16.72 4.77
C ASP A 581 -8.87 -15.29 4.66
N ASN A 582 -8.36 -14.76 5.75
CA ASN A 582 -7.75 -13.45 5.77
C ASN A 582 -6.55 -13.38 4.80
N GLY A 583 -6.58 -12.40 3.91
CA GLY A 583 -5.56 -12.15 2.88
C GLY A 583 -5.91 -12.73 1.51
N ASP A 584 -6.99 -13.51 1.38
CA ASP A 584 -7.51 -13.96 0.09
C ASP A 584 -8.14 -12.81 -0.70
N TYR A 585 -8.19 -12.94 -2.02
CA TYR A 585 -8.82 -11.92 -2.86
C TYR A 585 -9.29 -12.47 -4.20
N ALA A 586 -10.22 -11.74 -4.82
CA ALA A 586 -10.65 -11.91 -6.21
C ALA A 586 -10.70 -10.57 -6.94
N ASP A 587 -10.20 -10.53 -8.18
CA ASP A 587 -10.15 -9.36 -9.04
C ASP A 587 -11.14 -9.46 -10.19
N TYR A 588 -11.81 -8.35 -10.48
CA TYR A 588 -12.86 -8.27 -11.51
C TYR A 588 -12.64 -7.08 -12.44
N TYR A 589 -12.83 -7.28 -13.75
CA TYR A 589 -12.96 -6.16 -14.68
C TYR A 589 -14.39 -5.63 -14.65
N VAL A 590 -14.53 -4.32 -14.48
CA VAL A 590 -15.83 -3.66 -14.42
C VAL A 590 -15.89 -2.48 -15.39
N LYS A 591 -17.11 -2.25 -15.93
CA LYS A 591 -17.43 -1.05 -16.69
C LYS A 591 -18.55 -0.31 -15.99
N ILE A 592 -18.21 0.84 -15.41
CA ILE A 592 -19.10 1.68 -14.63
C ILE A 592 -19.72 2.70 -15.57
N GLU A 593 -21.05 2.64 -15.75
CA GLU A 593 -21.77 3.45 -16.75
C GLU A 593 -21.86 4.93 -16.37
N SER A 594 -21.87 5.24 -15.07
CA SER A 594 -21.87 6.62 -14.56
C SER A 594 -21.13 6.70 -13.24
N GLY A 595 -20.39 7.79 -13.03
CA GLY A 595 -19.81 8.10 -11.72
C GLY A 595 -20.91 8.53 -10.76
N ASP A 596 -21.37 7.63 -9.88
CA ASP A 596 -22.53 7.87 -9.01
C ASP A 596 -22.44 7.04 -7.72
N LEU A 597 -23.42 7.27 -6.83
CA LEU A 597 -23.63 6.48 -5.63
C LEU A 597 -24.37 5.19 -5.97
N TYR A 598 -23.82 4.05 -5.56
CA TYR A 598 -24.39 2.72 -5.74
C TYR A 598 -24.70 2.08 -4.40
N ASN A 599 -25.76 1.27 -4.33
CA ASN A 599 -25.95 0.33 -3.24
C ASN A 599 -25.28 -0.99 -3.60
N VAL A 600 -24.24 -1.38 -2.87
CA VAL A 600 -23.52 -2.64 -3.09
C VAL A 600 -24.08 -3.69 -2.15
N THR A 601 -24.60 -4.79 -2.72
CA THR A 601 -25.18 -5.90 -1.96
C THR A 601 -24.30 -7.13 -2.11
N TYR A 602 -23.90 -7.73 -0.99
CA TYR A 602 -23.10 -8.96 -0.91
C TYR A 602 -23.98 -10.13 -0.46
N ARG A 603 -23.93 -11.25 -1.17
CA ARG A 603 -24.68 -12.49 -0.88
C ARG A 603 -23.76 -13.52 -0.27
N SER A 604 -23.77 -13.64 1.07
CA SER A 604 -22.84 -14.44 1.82
C SER A 604 -23.52 -15.54 2.65
N ALA A 605 -22.74 -16.56 3.03
CA ALA A 605 -23.15 -17.64 3.92
C ALA A 605 -22.01 -18.02 4.89
N ALA A 606 -22.30 -18.11 6.18
CA ALA A 606 -21.34 -18.47 7.22
C ALA A 606 -21.98 -19.32 8.32
N ASP A 607 -21.32 -20.43 8.71
CA ASP A 607 -21.80 -21.31 9.76
C ASP A 607 -21.36 -20.80 11.15
N PRO A 608 -22.27 -20.44 12.05
CA PRO A 608 -21.93 -19.86 13.36
C PRO A 608 -21.20 -20.83 14.30
N ASN A 609 -21.08 -22.12 13.98
CA ASN A 609 -20.29 -23.06 14.76
C ASN A 609 -18.78 -22.98 14.42
N TRP A 610 -18.42 -22.41 13.28
CA TRP A 610 -17.05 -22.41 12.74
C TRP A 610 -16.55 -21.02 12.34
N SER A 611 -17.44 -20.03 12.27
CA SER A 611 -17.15 -18.67 11.83
C SER A 611 -17.89 -17.64 12.67
N SER A 612 -17.31 -16.46 12.84
CA SER A 612 -17.96 -15.26 13.39
C SER A 612 -18.67 -14.41 12.32
N GLY A 613 -18.71 -14.88 11.09
CA GLY A 613 -19.07 -14.13 9.91
C GLY A 613 -17.84 -13.84 9.05
N GLY A 614 -17.85 -12.78 8.28
CA GLY A 614 -16.73 -12.38 7.46
C GLY A 614 -16.56 -10.87 7.38
N GLN A 615 -15.41 -10.42 6.91
CA GLN A 615 -15.18 -9.02 6.54
C GLN A 615 -14.53 -8.93 5.17
N VAL A 616 -15.07 -8.08 4.30
CA VAL A 616 -14.55 -7.85 2.96
C VAL A 616 -14.17 -6.39 2.76
N GLU A 617 -13.10 -6.16 2.02
CA GLU A 617 -12.74 -4.86 1.47
C GLU A 617 -12.97 -4.87 -0.03
N LEU A 618 -13.72 -3.88 -0.52
CA LEU A 618 -13.78 -3.59 -1.95
C LEU A 618 -12.82 -2.44 -2.26
N SER A 619 -11.90 -2.65 -3.19
CA SER A 619 -10.88 -1.67 -3.58
C SER A 619 -10.82 -1.53 -5.11
N ILE A 620 -10.26 -0.41 -5.59
CA ILE A 620 -10.12 -0.09 -7.01
C ILE A 620 -8.64 0.10 -7.36
N LEU A 621 -8.22 -0.43 -8.50
CA LEU A 621 -6.85 -0.28 -8.99
C LEU A 621 -6.62 1.12 -9.56
N ASP A 622 -5.60 1.79 -9.09
CA ASP A 622 -5.02 2.95 -9.78
C ASP A 622 -4.05 2.44 -10.87
N PRO A 623 -4.40 2.58 -12.15
CA PRO A 623 -3.54 2.07 -13.23
C PRO A 623 -2.20 2.82 -13.36
N THR A 624 -2.05 3.97 -12.71
CA THR A 624 -0.82 4.77 -12.76
C THR A 624 0.21 4.24 -11.77
N THR A 625 -0.26 3.87 -10.58
CA THR A 625 0.60 3.40 -9.48
C THR A 625 0.65 1.87 -9.37
N GLY A 626 -0.31 1.16 -9.97
CA GLY A 626 -0.49 -0.28 -9.82
C GLY A 626 -0.99 -0.71 -8.43
N THR A 627 -1.46 0.24 -7.62
CA THR A 627 -1.93 -0.02 -6.25
C THR A 627 -3.45 -0.01 -6.16
N TYR A 628 -4.00 -0.80 -5.24
CA TYR A 628 -5.42 -0.82 -4.94
C TYR A 628 -5.74 0.17 -3.81
N SER A 629 -6.67 1.09 -4.07
CA SER A 629 -7.20 2.01 -3.07
C SER A 629 -8.49 1.47 -2.48
N SER A 630 -8.59 1.36 -1.16
CA SER A 630 -9.79 0.90 -0.46
C SER A 630 -10.96 1.85 -0.72
N LEU A 631 -12.09 1.28 -1.10
CA LEU A 631 -13.35 2.00 -1.33
C LEU A 631 -14.34 1.76 -0.20
N GLN A 632 -14.45 0.51 0.28
CA GLN A 632 -15.45 0.12 1.25
C GLN A 632 -15.03 -1.12 2.02
N ASN A 633 -15.25 -1.12 3.35
CA ASN A 633 -15.17 -2.32 4.20
C ASN A 633 -16.58 -2.71 4.66
N VAL A 634 -16.89 -4.01 4.62
CA VAL A 634 -18.21 -4.53 4.99
C VAL A 634 -18.06 -5.78 5.86
N ILE A 635 -18.76 -5.78 6.99
CA ILE A 635 -18.90 -6.96 7.85
C ILE A 635 -20.08 -7.78 7.35
N LEU A 636 -19.85 -9.07 7.16
CA LEU A 636 -20.85 -10.05 6.74
C LEU A 636 -21.26 -10.91 7.93
N PRO A 637 -22.55 -11.06 8.22
CA PRO A 637 -23.01 -11.77 9.40
C PRO A 637 -22.89 -13.30 9.25
N THR A 638 -22.95 -14.02 10.37
CA THR A 638 -23.25 -15.45 10.37
C THR A 638 -24.68 -15.69 9.95
N THR A 639 -24.91 -16.71 9.10
CA THR A 639 -26.21 -16.94 8.45
C THR A 639 -26.88 -18.26 8.83
N GLY A 640 -26.21 -19.08 9.67
CA GLY A 640 -26.75 -20.34 10.14
C GLY A 640 -26.26 -21.60 9.40
N GLY A 641 -25.36 -21.43 8.42
CA GLY A 641 -24.73 -22.54 7.70
C GLY A 641 -24.02 -22.10 6.44
N TRP A 642 -23.04 -22.89 5.96
CA TRP A 642 -22.22 -22.60 4.78
C TRP A 642 -22.99 -22.42 3.47
N GLN A 643 -24.24 -22.83 3.40
CA GLN A 643 -25.15 -22.69 2.27
C GLN A 643 -26.49 -22.06 2.67
N THR A 644 -26.52 -21.33 3.80
CA THR A 644 -27.66 -20.52 4.22
C THR A 644 -27.35 -19.08 3.87
N TRP A 645 -27.97 -18.55 2.83
CA TRP A 645 -27.57 -17.31 2.22
C TRP A 645 -28.33 -16.09 2.73
N GLU A 646 -27.61 -15.03 3.10
CA GLU A 646 -28.16 -13.73 3.47
C GLU A 646 -27.48 -12.62 2.67
N SER A 647 -28.15 -11.47 2.56
CA SER A 647 -27.67 -10.31 1.80
C SER A 647 -27.37 -9.15 2.74
N THR A 648 -26.17 -8.61 2.64
CA THR A 648 -25.74 -7.40 3.35
C THR A 648 -25.48 -6.31 2.33
N SER A 649 -25.98 -5.09 2.58
CA SER A 649 -25.84 -3.97 1.63
C SER A 649 -25.20 -2.76 2.27
N LYS A 650 -24.34 -2.04 1.51
CA LYS A 650 -23.73 -0.79 1.91
C LYS A 650 -23.56 0.14 0.69
N ALA A 651 -23.81 1.44 0.89
CA ALA A 651 -23.68 2.42 -0.18
C ALA A 651 -22.21 2.76 -0.47
N LEU A 652 -21.88 3.00 -1.76
CA LEU A 652 -20.53 3.29 -2.24
C LEU A 652 -20.57 4.20 -3.47
N THR A 653 -19.72 5.22 -3.52
CA THR A 653 -19.52 6.03 -4.74
C THR A 653 -18.42 5.42 -5.61
N LEU A 654 -18.71 5.26 -6.90
CA LEU A 654 -17.76 4.74 -7.89
C LEU A 654 -17.51 5.77 -9.00
N PRO A 655 -16.28 5.83 -9.55
CA PRO A 655 -15.96 6.65 -10.72
C PRO A 655 -16.51 6.02 -12.00
N GLU A 656 -16.89 6.83 -13.01
CA GLU A 656 -17.26 6.36 -14.35
C GLU A 656 -16.04 5.77 -15.09
N GLY A 657 -16.25 4.72 -15.90
CA GLY A 657 -15.23 4.17 -16.79
C GLY A 657 -14.99 2.68 -16.63
N GLU A 658 -13.92 2.21 -17.27
CA GLU A 658 -13.44 0.83 -17.16
C GLU A 658 -12.37 0.74 -16.07
N HIS A 659 -12.57 -0.17 -15.11
CA HIS A 659 -11.72 -0.31 -13.93
C HIS A 659 -11.47 -1.78 -13.58
N GLN A 660 -10.45 -2.00 -12.78
CA GLN A 660 -10.27 -3.25 -12.04
C GLN A 660 -10.64 -3.01 -10.59
N ILE A 661 -11.49 -3.86 -10.03
CA ILE A 661 -11.83 -3.85 -8.62
C ILE A 661 -11.36 -5.14 -7.97
N ARG A 662 -10.93 -5.06 -6.73
CA ARG A 662 -10.53 -6.19 -5.90
C ARG A 662 -11.50 -6.35 -4.73
N LEU A 663 -11.98 -7.56 -4.56
CA LEU A 663 -12.65 -8.00 -3.33
C LEU A 663 -11.62 -8.75 -2.49
N LYS A 664 -11.14 -8.12 -1.42
CA LYS A 664 -10.15 -8.69 -0.48
C LYS A 664 -10.85 -9.16 0.78
N ILE A 665 -10.45 -10.32 1.28
CA ILE A 665 -10.95 -10.90 2.53
C ILE A 665 -10.10 -10.38 3.68
N LEU A 666 -10.73 -9.71 4.64
CA LEU A 666 -10.09 -9.19 5.85
C LEU A 666 -10.31 -10.08 7.06
N ASP A 667 -11.43 -10.84 7.09
CA ASP A 667 -11.72 -11.83 8.12
C ASP A 667 -12.64 -12.93 7.55
N GLY A 668 -12.48 -14.17 8.00
CA GLY A 668 -13.21 -15.35 7.54
C GLY A 668 -13.20 -16.49 8.57
N PRO A 669 -13.64 -17.71 8.21
CA PRO A 669 -14.10 -18.13 6.87
C PRO A 669 -15.60 -17.87 6.60
N PHE A 670 -15.95 -17.65 5.33
CA PHE A 670 -17.33 -17.54 4.84
C PHE A 670 -17.40 -17.92 3.36
N ASN A 671 -18.61 -18.08 2.81
CA ASN A 671 -18.86 -18.27 1.39
C ASN A 671 -19.49 -17.02 0.80
N LEU A 672 -19.14 -16.65 -0.44
CA LEU A 672 -19.74 -15.56 -1.18
C LEU A 672 -20.25 -16.08 -2.54
N ASN A 673 -21.53 -15.85 -2.84
CA ASN A 673 -22.15 -16.26 -4.08
C ASN A 673 -22.04 -15.18 -5.17
N TRP A 674 -22.47 -13.97 -4.84
CA TRP A 674 -22.44 -12.83 -5.75
C TRP A 674 -22.41 -11.52 -4.97
N PHE A 675 -22.10 -10.45 -5.68
CA PHE A 675 -22.32 -9.08 -5.22
C PHE A 675 -22.91 -8.25 -6.35
N SER A 676 -23.72 -7.23 -6.04
CA SER A 676 -24.41 -6.41 -7.04
C SER A 676 -24.31 -4.94 -6.72
N PHE A 677 -24.41 -4.13 -7.77
CA PHE A 677 -24.39 -2.67 -7.71
C PHE A 677 -25.69 -2.14 -8.29
N ASP A 678 -26.49 -1.49 -7.48
CA ASP A 678 -27.77 -0.89 -7.87
C ASP A 678 -27.72 0.63 -7.74
N ASN A 679 -28.09 1.35 -8.79
CA ASN A 679 -28.17 2.81 -8.76
C ASN A 679 -29.50 3.36 -8.19
N ASN A 680 -30.42 2.48 -7.78
CA ASN A 680 -31.58 2.85 -6.98
C ASN A 680 -31.22 2.97 -5.50
N VAL A 681 -30.35 3.89 -5.16
CA VAL A 681 -30.03 4.19 -3.76
C VAL A 681 -31.24 4.92 -3.16
N SER A 682 -32.26 4.17 -2.76
CA SER A 682 -33.13 4.67 -1.72
C SER A 682 -32.49 4.24 -0.42
N VAL A 683 -31.76 5.10 0.22
CA VAL A 683 -31.71 5.16 1.69
C VAL A 683 -30.52 5.99 2.15
N GLY A 684 -30.74 7.26 2.29
CA GLY A 684 -30.05 8.02 3.31
C GLY A 684 -30.39 7.43 4.68
N ILE A 685 -29.43 7.37 5.58
CA ILE A 685 -29.64 7.00 7.00
C ILE A 685 -30.83 7.79 7.52
N PRO A 686 -31.89 7.15 8.07
CA PRO A 686 -33.10 7.87 8.44
C PRO A 686 -32.83 8.83 9.59
N VAL A 687 -33.23 10.08 9.41
CA VAL A 687 -33.16 11.13 10.44
C VAL A 687 -34.58 11.62 10.72
N PRO A 688 -35.07 11.62 12.01
CA PRO A 688 -34.33 11.34 13.25
C PRO A 688 -33.88 9.87 13.39
N GLY A 689 -32.72 9.65 14.04
CA GLY A 689 -32.14 8.34 14.25
C GLY A 689 -30.63 8.41 14.51
N TYR A 690 -30.03 7.24 14.68
CA TYR A 690 -28.58 7.09 14.80
C TYR A 690 -27.93 7.06 13.42
N LEU A 691 -26.81 7.77 13.30
CA LEU A 691 -25.84 7.65 12.24
C LEU A 691 -24.62 7.00 12.87
N GLU A 692 -24.38 5.72 12.56
CA GLU A 692 -23.15 5.04 12.97
C GLU A 692 -21.97 5.61 12.18
N ALA A 693 -20.86 5.86 12.84
CA ALA A 693 -19.75 6.60 12.24
C ALA A 693 -19.06 5.82 11.11
N GLU A 694 -19.13 4.49 11.15
CA GLU A 694 -18.63 3.60 10.08
C GLU A 694 -19.53 3.50 8.85
N ASP A 695 -20.77 4.06 8.89
CA ASP A 695 -21.71 4.03 7.77
C ASP A 695 -21.50 5.12 6.72
N TYR A 696 -20.27 5.59 6.59
CA TYR A 696 -19.90 6.56 5.54
C TYR A 696 -19.98 5.94 4.13
N VAL A 697 -20.30 6.79 3.15
CA VAL A 697 -20.30 6.44 1.72
C VAL A 697 -18.98 6.78 1.04
N TYR A 698 -18.21 7.69 1.62
CA TYR A 698 -16.87 8.08 1.19
C TYR A 698 -16.08 8.61 2.40
N GLN A 699 -14.76 8.41 2.38
CA GLN A 699 -13.89 8.90 3.45
C GLN A 699 -12.47 9.22 2.94
N SER A 700 -11.70 9.96 3.74
CA SER A 700 -10.28 10.20 3.55
C SER A 700 -9.58 10.19 4.90
N GLY A 701 -8.54 9.37 5.04
CA GLY A 701 -7.67 9.31 6.22
C GLY A 701 -8.21 8.54 7.43
N ILE A 702 -9.37 7.84 7.32
CA ILE A 702 -10.06 7.20 8.44
C ILE A 702 -9.74 5.71 8.49
N SER A 703 -9.50 5.17 9.70
CA SER A 703 -9.44 3.74 9.97
C SER A 703 -10.58 3.28 10.87
N LEU A 704 -11.02 2.03 10.67
CA LEU A 704 -12.05 1.39 11.49
C LEU A 704 -11.38 0.54 12.58
N GLU A 705 -11.98 0.52 13.76
CA GLU A 705 -11.61 -0.39 14.85
C GLU A 705 -12.86 -0.92 15.57
N MET A 706 -12.73 -2.07 16.22
CA MET A 706 -13.82 -2.64 17.02
C MET A 706 -14.07 -1.77 18.24
N THR A 707 -15.32 -1.36 18.46
CA THR A 707 -15.69 -0.57 19.65
C THR A 707 -15.91 -1.46 20.87
N GLU A 708 -15.49 -0.96 22.05
CA GLU A 708 -15.86 -1.54 23.37
C GLU A 708 -17.10 -0.84 23.95
N ASP A 709 -17.81 0.02 23.19
CA ASP A 709 -19.01 0.70 23.62
C ASP A 709 -20.21 -0.25 23.77
N ASP A 710 -21.22 0.18 24.52
CA ASP A 710 -22.47 -0.57 24.65
C ASP A 710 -23.17 -0.70 23.27
N GLY A 711 -23.40 -1.94 22.86
CA GLY A 711 -23.99 -2.27 21.57
C GLY A 711 -23.01 -2.95 20.61
N GLY A 712 -21.70 -2.81 20.82
CA GLY A 712 -20.68 -3.38 19.94
C GLY A 712 -20.61 -2.68 18.57
N GLY A 713 -20.05 -3.33 17.55
CA GLY A 713 -19.87 -2.76 16.21
C GLY A 713 -18.48 -2.19 16.02
N GLN A 714 -18.36 -1.20 15.13
CA GLN A 714 -17.11 -0.51 14.85
C GLN A 714 -17.22 0.96 15.21
N ASN A 715 -16.10 1.61 15.31
CA ASN A 715 -15.98 3.07 15.38
C ASN A 715 -14.92 3.54 14.39
N ILE A 716 -15.00 4.79 14.00
CA ILE A 716 -13.90 5.42 13.24
C ILE A 716 -12.86 5.97 14.22
N GLY A 717 -11.60 5.78 13.87
CA GLY A 717 -10.43 6.21 14.65
C GLY A 717 -9.26 6.58 13.75
N TYR A 718 -8.09 6.78 14.39
CA TYR A 718 -6.85 7.21 13.72
C TYR A 718 -6.99 8.50 12.90
N LEU A 719 -7.87 9.39 13.37
CA LEU A 719 -8.22 10.63 12.68
C LEU A 719 -7.09 11.65 12.75
N ASP A 720 -6.76 12.22 11.59
CA ASP A 720 -5.86 13.36 11.46
C ASP A 720 -6.60 14.66 11.09
N SER A 721 -5.91 15.79 11.19
CA SER A 721 -6.53 17.08 10.84
C SER A 721 -6.73 17.18 9.33
N ALA A 722 -7.94 17.49 8.91
CA ALA A 722 -8.49 17.54 7.57
C ALA A 722 -9.04 16.21 7.03
N ASP A 723 -8.98 15.12 7.78
CA ASP A 723 -9.71 13.89 7.44
C ASP A 723 -11.21 14.14 7.43
N TYR A 724 -11.95 13.34 6.66
CA TYR A 724 -13.40 13.50 6.57
C TYR A 724 -14.13 12.21 6.21
N ALA A 725 -15.43 12.16 6.57
CA ALA A 725 -16.37 11.13 6.18
C ALA A 725 -17.65 11.75 5.61
N ASP A 726 -18.13 11.24 4.48
CA ASP A 726 -19.35 11.64 3.81
C ASP A 726 -20.46 10.62 4.03
N TYR A 727 -21.67 11.11 4.31
CA TYR A 727 -22.84 10.29 4.55
C TYR A 727 -24.01 10.79 3.73
N VAL A 728 -24.90 9.87 3.35
CA VAL A 728 -26.24 10.21 2.84
C VAL A 728 -27.23 10.02 3.98
N ILE A 729 -27.93 11.06 4.36
CA ILE A 729 -29.02 11.00 5.35
C ILE A 729 -30.37 11.24 4.67
N ASN A 730 -31.39 10.52 5.09
CA ASN A 730 -32.77 10.75 4.67
C ASN A 730 -33.56 11.46 5.78
N VAL A 731 -33.76 12.74 5.63
CA VAL A 731 -34.51 13.58 6.60
C VAL A 731 -36.01 13.35 6.43
N GLN A 732 -36.60 12.59 7.36
CA GLN A 732 -38.02 12.22 7.33
C GLN A 732 -38.98 13.42 7.48
N LYS A 733 -38.55 14.44 8.21
CA LYS A 733 -39.34 15.63 8.51
C LYS A 733 -38.45 16.86 8.55
N ALA A 734 -38.83 17.89 7.79
CA ALA A 734 -38.11 19.17 7.86
C ALA A 734 -38.28 19.82 9.24
N GLY A 735 -37.19 20.35 9.81
CA GLY A 735 -37.22 20.99 11.11
C GLY A 735 -35.86 21.17 11.78
N LEU A 736 -35.92 21.55 13.06
CA LEU A 736 -34.72 21.66 13.88
C LEU A 736 -34.38 20.32 14.53
N TYR A 737 -33.09 20.02 14.55
CA TYR A 737 -32.56 18.81 15.13
C TYR A 737 -31.51 19.10 16.21
N ASP A 738 -31.64 18.39 17.33
CA ASP A 738 -30.60 18.28 18.35
C ASP A 738 -29.66 17.14 17.97
N LEU A 739 -28.35 17.36 18.13
CA LEU A 739 -27.34 16.34 17.83
C LEU A 739 -26.56 15.95 19.09
N SER A 740 -26.37 14.66 19.25
CA SER A 740 -25.48 14.08 20.26
C SER A 740 -24.37 13.30 19.58
N TYR A 741 -23.14 13.42 20.08
CA TYR A 741 -21.94 12.76 19.53
C TYR A 741 -21.38 11.80 20.57
N ARG A 742 -21.12 10.55 20.19
CA ARG A 742 -20.51 9.52 21.02
C ARG A 742 -19.03 9.40 20.68
N VAL A 743 -18.16 9.90 21.54
CA VAL A 743 -16.73 10.01 21.27
C VAL A 743 -15.90 9.46 22.42
N ALA A 744 -14.68 9.00 22.08
CA ALA A 744 -13.65 8.60 23.03
C ALA A 744 -12.31 9.22 22.63
N SER A 745 -11.51 9.67 23.58
CA SER A 745 -10.16 10.15 23.34
C SER A 745 -9.29 10.02 24.59
N ASP A 746 -8.00 9.77 24.40
CA ASP A 746 -7.08 9.68 25.51
C ASP A 746 -6.85 11.07 26.14
N GLY A 747 -7.03 11.13 27.46
CA GLY A 747 -6.78 12.34 28.25
C GLY A 747 -5.35 12.50 28.76
N SER A 748 -4.41 11.68 28.29
CA SER A 748 -2.99 11.81 28.65
C SER A 748 -2.38 13.14 28.19
N GLN A 749 -1.23 13.52 28.71
CA GLN A 749 -0.66 14.86 28.46
C GLN A 749 -0.45 15.16 26.96
N ASP A 750 -0.23 14.14 26.15
CA ASP A 750 0.02 14.30 24.72
C ASP A 750 -1.26 14.51 23.90
N TYR A 751 -2.43 14.04 24.41
CA TYR A 751 -3.72 14.09 23.71
C TYR A 751 -4.83 14.84 24.51
N ALA A 752 -4.48 15.58 25.53
CA ALA A 752 -5.40 16.22 26.50
C ALA A 752 -6.37 17.27 25.91
N ASN A 753 -6.34 17.50 24.61
CA ASN A 753 -7.04 18.63 23.98
C ASN A 753 -8.45 18.32 23.45
N GLY A 754 -8.90 17.07 23.48
CA GLY A 754 -10.19 16.65 22.89
C GLY A 754 -10.26 16.88 21.37
N GLY A 755 -11.45 16.82 20.79
CA GLY A 755 -11.68 16.88 19.36
C GLY A 755 -12.53 18.07 18.88
N THR A 756 -12.53 18.30 17.56
CA THR A 756 -13.41 19.26 16.88
C THR A 756 -13.89 18.68 15.56
N ILE A 757 -15.21 18.63 15.38
CA ILE A 757 -15.89 18.18 14.17
C ILE A 757 -16.64 19.37 13.55
N LYS A 758 -16.52 19.54 12.24
CA LYS A 758 -17.42 20.39 11.44
C LYS A 758 -18.40 19.50 10.70
N LEU A 759 -19.68 19.77 10.86
CA LEU A 759 -20.75 19.17 10.07
C LEU A 759 -21.08 20.11 8.91
N LEU A 760 -20.92 19.61 7.70
CA LEU A 760 -21.16 20.35 6.46
C LEU A 760 -22.32 19.71 5.69
N LEU A 761 -23.19 20.52 5.09
CA LEU A 761 -24.14 20.07 4.06
C LEU A 761 -23.47 20.25 2.69
N MET A 762 -23.48 19.20 1.87
CA MET A 762 -22.84 19.18 0.56
C MET A 762 -23.90 19.27 -0.54
N GLU A 763 -23.98 20.42 -1.23
CA GLU A 763 -24.88 20.62 -2.38
C GLU A 763 -24.05 21.07 -3.60
N ASP A 764 -24.15 20.35 -4.72
CA ASP A 764 -23.50 20.65 -6.00
C ASP A 764 -22.03 21.09 -5.87
N SER A 765 -21.23 20.37 -5.07
CA SER A 765 -19.83 20.66 -4.74
C SER A 765 -19.60 21.93 -3.90
N VAL A 766 -20.64 22.51 -3.33
CA VAL A 766 -20.55 23.62 -2.37
C VAL A 766 -20.83 23.08 -0.96
N ALA A 767 -19.92 23.38 -0.03
CA ALA A 767 -20.08 22.99 1.37
C ALA A 767 -20.69 24.13 2.18
N GLU A 768 -21.85 23.90 2.81
CA GLU A 768 -22.46 24.80 3.79
C GLU A 768 -22.19 24.26 5.21
N GLU A 769 -21.53 25.05 6.05
CA GLU A 769 -21.30 24.66 7.44
C GLU A 769 -22.59 24.74 8.26
N LEU A 770 -23.11 23.57 8.68
CA LEU A 770 -24.29 23.50 9.54
C LEU A 770 -23.94 23.85 11.00
N HIS A 771 -22.87 23.23 11.54
CA HIS A 771 -22.29 23.64 12.81
C HIS A 771 -20.88 23.07 13.02
N THR A 772 -20.14 23.64 13.97
CA THR A 772 -18.87 23.13 14.48
C THR A 772 -19.01 22.79 15.96
N VAL A 773 -18.65 21.58 16.34
CA VAL A 773 -18.66 21.10 17.72
C VAL A 773 -17.26 20.82 18.22
N SER A 774 -16.98 21.13 19.49
CA SER A 774 -15.74 20.79 20.16
C SER A 774 -16.06 20.13 21.49
N PHE A 775 -15.30 19.13 21.84
CA PHE A 775 -15.46 18.38 23.08
C PHE A 775 -14.10 18.17 23.74
N PRO A 776 -14.05 18.08 25.09
CA PRO A 776 -12.83 17.77 25.81
C PRO A 776 -12.44 16.31 25.60
N ALA A 777 -11.17 15.96 25.91
CA ALA A 777 -10.75 14.58 25.98
C ALA A 777 -11.54 13.79 27.04
N THR A 778 -11.69 12.49 26.79
CA THR A 778 -12.21 11.51 27.75
C THR A 778 -11.04 10.90 28.56
N ASN A 779 -11.12 9.66 29.04
CA ASN A 779 -10.04 9.09 29.85
C ASN A 779 -9.33 7.93 29.10
N GLY A 780 -9.66 7.64 27.86
CA GLY A 780 -9.08 6.56 27.06
C GLY A 780 -9.75 6.46 25.69
N TRP A 781 -9.06 5.76 24.77
CA TRP A 781 -9.51 5.58 23.39
C TRP A 781 -10.80 4.76 23.23
N GLN A 782 -11.20 4.02 24.27
CA GLN A 782 -12.45 3.26 24.34
C GLN A 782 -13.28 3.68 25.59
N ASP A 783 -12.98 4.84 26.23
CA ASP A 783 -13.77 5.40 27.33
C ASP A 783 -14.79 6.40 26.76
N TRP A 784 -15.92 5.85 26.35
CA TRP A 784 -16.94 6.53 25.56
C TRP A 784 -17.79 7.51 26.35
N VAL A 785 -17.93 8.73 25.86
CA VAL A 785 -18.75 9.81 26.45
C VAL A 785 -19.67 10.41 25.39
N THR A 786 -20.95 10.58 25.73
CA THR A 786 -21.90 11.27 24.87
C THR A 786 -21.90 12.77 25.17
N PHE A 787 -21.57 13.57 24.19
CA PHE A 787 -21.64 15.02 24.24
C PHE A 787 -22.89 15.53 23.50
N ASN A 788 -23.67 16.39 24.14
CA ASN A 788 -24.90 16.99 23.63
C ASN A 788 -24.98 18.47 24.01
N ASN A 789 -26.12 19.10 23.82
CA ASN A 789 -26.34 20.52 24.07
C ASN A 789 -25.57 21.47 23.16
N PHE A 790 -25.41 21.07 21.93
CA PHE A 790 -24.84 21.89 20.87
C PHE A 790 -25.93 22.77 20.20
N PRO A 791 -25.55 23.79 19.39
CA PRO A 791 -26.52 24.55 18.59
C PRO A 791 -27.29 23.58 17.65
N LYS A 792 -28.61 23.77 17.60
CA LYS A 792 -29.48 22.99 16.73
C LYS A 792 -29.19 23.29 15.27
N ILE A 793 -29.38 22.30 14.43
CA ILE A 793 -29.29 22.43 12.97
C ILE A 793 -30.68 22.39 12.36
N ASN A 794 -30.89 23.12 11.26
CA ASN A 794 -32.12 23.06 10.49
C ASN A 794 -31.89 22.19 9.24
N LEU A 795 -32.71 21.16 9.06
CA LEU A 795 -32.65 20.27 7.91
C LEU A 795 -34.00 20.32 7.15
N GLU A 796 -33.91 20.37 5.83
CA GLU A 796 -35.07 20.18 4.96
C GLU A 796 -35.30 18.68 4.72
N SER A 797 -36.56 18.26 4.49
CA SER A 797 -36.92 16.87 4.26
C SER A 797 -36.31 16.33 2.94
N GLY A 798 -36.10 15.03 2.90
CA GLY A 798 -35.50 14.29 1.77
C GLY A 798 -34.03 13.94 1.99
N ASP A 799 -33.42 13.36 0.96
CA ASP A 799 -32.02 12.94 1.03
C ASP A 799 -31.07 14.13 1.02
N LYS A 800 -30.06 14.06 1.87
CA LYS A 800 -29.03 15.07 2.04
C LYS A 800 -27.65 14.44 2.12
N ASN A 801 -26.69 15.00 1.40
CA ASN A 801 -25.28 14.64 1.55
C ASN A 801 -24.67 15.50 2.66
N ILE A 802 -24.11 14.88 3.66
CA ILE A 802 -23.41 15.57 4.75
C ILE A 802 -21.98 15.09 4.85
N ARG A 803 -21.08 15.98 5.27
CA ARG A 803 -19.67 15.68 5.54
C ARG A 803 -19.34 15.99 6.99
N LEU A 804 -18.70 15.05 7.67
CA LEU A 804 -17.99 15.28 8.91
C LEU A 804 -16.53 15.59 8.57
N LEU A 805 -16.07 16.80 8.83
CA LEU A 805 -14.69 17.21 8.65
C LEU A 805 -14.02 17.32 10.03
N PHE A 806 -12.94 16.58 10.23
CA PHE A 806 -12.20 16.53 11.48
C PHE A 806 -11.11 17.61 11.44
N THR A 807 -11.19 18.59 12.36
CA THR A 807 -10.29 19.76 12.32
C THR A 807 -9.38 19.86 13.55
N LYS A 808 -9.65 19.08 14.57
CA LYS A 808 -8.80 18.89 15.75
C LYS A 808 -8.93 17.45 16.20
N THR A 809 -7.82 16.74 16.21
CA THR A 809 -7.69 15.30 16.38
C THR A 809 -6.51 15.00 17.33
N PRO A 810 -6.23 13.76 17.74
CA PRO A 810 -7.01 12.56 17.45
C PRO A 810 -8.14 12.27 18.45
N PHE A 811 -9.15 11.54 18.02
CA PHE A 811 -10.23 10.98 18.85
C PHE A 811 -10.95 9.89 18.07
N ASN A 812 -11.77 9.07 18.75
CA ASN A 812 -12.62 8.06 18.16
C ASN A 812 -14.07 8.54 18.16
N LEU A 813 -14.82 8.28 17.09
CA LEU A 813 -16.24 8.57 16.98
C LEU A 813 -17.00 7.26 16.71
N ASN A 814 -18.02 6.97 17.53
CA ASN A 814 -18.87 5.80 17.39
C ASN A 814 -20.14 6.12 16.60
N TRP A 815 -20.93 7.07 17.08
CA TRP A 815 -22.18 7.46 16.41
C TRP A 815 -22.56 8.93 16.64
N ILE A 816 -23.50 9.41 15.81
CA ILE A 816 -24.18 10.69 15.96
C ILE A 816 -25.67 10.41 16.02
N LEU A 817 -26.34 10.87 17.07
CA LEU A 817 -27.78 10.79 17.19
C LEU A 817 -28.42 12.11 16.75
N PHE A 818 -29.35 12.04 15.82
CA PHE A 818 -30.23 13.15 15.41
C PHE A 818 -31.59 13.00 16.05
N GLU A 819 -31.98 13.94 16.92
CA GLU A 819 -33.26 13.94 17.55
C GLU A 819 -34.07 15.15 17.06
N GLU A 820 -35.36 14.92 16.68
CA GLU A 820 -36.23 16.01 16.32
C GLU A 820 -36.47 16.90 17.54
N PHE A 821 -36.28 18.21 17.41
CA PHE A 821 -36.55 19.14 18.47
C PHE A 821 -38.08 19.41 18.56
N GLU A 822 -38.76 18.74 19.47
CA GLU A 822 -40.17 18.92 19.76
C GLU A 822 -40.44 20.17 20.62
N GLY A 823 -39.62 21.19 20.55
CA GLY A 823 -39.98 22.48 21.11
C GLY A 823 -40.99 23.16 20.19
N SER A 824 -42.21 23.42 20.67
CA SER A 824 -43.19 24.13 19.88
C SER A 824 -42.68 25.52 19.50
N VAL A 825 -42.15 25.62 18.30
CA VAL A 825 -42.20 26.88 17.56
C VAL A 825 -43.66 27.04 17.21
N LEU A 826 -44.40 27.80 18.01
CA LEU A 826 -45.72 28.27 17.64
C LEU A 826 -45.60 28.84 16.23
N GLY A 827 -46.33 28.21 15.30
CA GLY A 827 -46.24 28.48 13.87
C GLY A 827 -46.43 29.97 13.56
N LEU A 828 -45.33 30.60 13.28
CA LEU A 828 -45.27 31.86 12.57
C LEU A 828 -44.38 31.60 11.36
N GLU A 829 -44.97 31.73 10.20
CA GLU A 829 -44.18 31.72 8.96
C GLU A 829 -43.08 32.79 9.07
N LYS A 830 -41.86 32.48 8.67
CA LYS A 830 -40.65 33.32 8.76
C LYS A 830 -40.80 34.71 8.14
N ASP A 831 -41.89 34.96 7.40
CA ASP A 831 -42.21 36.22 6.76
C ASP A 831 -42.91 37.24 7.68
N ASP A 832 -43.46 36.85 8.83
CA ASP A 832 -44.22 37.77 9.73
C ASP A 832 -43.37 38.41 10.84
N LEU A 833 -42.17 37.89 11.10
CA LEU A 833 -41.27 38.35 12.18
C LEU A 833 -40.14 39.24 11.66
N ARG A 834 -40.44 40.30 10.91
CA ARG A 834 -39.41 41.27 10.49
C ARG A 834 -39.06 42.19 11.66
N ILE A 835 -37.96 41.81 12.40
CA ILE A 835 -37.35 42.71 13.39
C ILE A 835 -36.21 43.47 12.70
N ASN A 836 -36.37 44.76 12.54
CA ASN A 836 -35.38 45.66 11.99
C ASN A 836 -34.56 46.30 13.13
N VAL A 837 -33.24 46.36 12.96
CA VAL A 837 -32.33 47.01 13.91
C VAL A 837 -31.47 48.01 13.16
N TYR A 838 -31.61 49.28 13.46
CA TYR A 838 -30.89 50.34 12.76
C TYR A 838 -30.57 51.52 13.67
N PRO A 839 -29.57 52.34 13.35
CA PRO A 839 -28.49 52.06 12.36
C PRO A 839 -27.50 50.99 12.86
N ASN A 840 -26.98 50.23 11.94
CA ASN A 840 -25.91 49.26 12.22
C ASN A 840 -24.89 49.25 11.06
N PRO A 841 -23.68 49.75 11.24
CA PRO A 841 -23.03 50.21 12.48
C PRO A 841 -23.66 51.46 13.12
N SER A 842 -23.53 51.57 14.46
CA SER A 842 -24.06 52.71 15.20
C SER A 842 -23.03 53.36 16.14
N PRO A 843 -22.95 54.68 16.26
CA PRO A 843 -22.10 55.34 17.25
C PRO A 843 -22.76 55.43 18.65
N ASP A 844 -24.09 55.70 18.70
CA ASP A 844 -24.73 56.13 19.93
C ASP A 844 -25.95 55.30 20.37
N ASN A 845 -26.89 55.02 19.47
CA ASN A 845 -28.11 54.28 19.76
C ASN A 845 -28.50 53.35 18.62
N ILE A 846 -29.23 52.29 18.92
CA ILE A 846 -29.92 51.44 17.93
C ILE A 846 -31.39 51.47 18.18
N THR A 847 -32.18 51.45 17.12
CA THR A 847 -33.66 51.30 17.17
C THR A 847 -34.01 49.88 16.78
N VAL A 848 -34.82 49.22 17.57
CA VAL A 848 -35.41 47.90 17.28
C VAL A 848 -36.89 48.13 16.95
N GLU A 849 -37.26 47.76 15.72
CA GLU A 849 -38.65 47.93 15.25
C GLU A 849 -39.19 46.65 14.60
N SER A 850 -40.41 46.28 14.93
CA SER A 850 -41.14 45.19 14.27
C SER A 850 -42.63 45.43 14.24
N THR A 851 -43.31 44.94 13.23
CA THR A 851 -44.76 44.87 13.15
C THR A 851 -45.35 43.75 14.01
N TYR A 852 -44.51 42.88 14.56
CA TYR A 852 -44.90 41.80 15.46
C TYR A 852 -45.53 42.33 16.74
N LEU A 853 -46.63 41.69 17.15
CA LEU A 853 -47.34 42.00 18.40
C LEU A 853 -47.01 40.94 19.44
N PRO A 854 -46.22 41.25 20.46
CA PRO A 854 -45.79 40.22 21.44
C PRO A 854 -46.98 39.83 22.34
N ASN A 855 -47.00 38.57 22.77
CA ASN A 855 -47.92 38.02 23.75
C ASN A 855 -47.40 38.10 25.18
N ASP A 856 -46.07 38.30 25.33
CA ASP A 856 -45.37 38.44 26.62
C ASP A 856 -44.35 39.58 26.54
N LYS A 857 -43.63 39.82 27.62
CA LYS A 857 -42.62 40.88 27.71
C LYS A 857 -41.41 40.53 26.81
N ILE A 858 -40.98 41.53 26.04
CA ILE A 858 -39.75 41.41 25.26
C ILE A 858 -38.54 41.73 26.14
N ASN A 859 -37.56 40.84 26.14
CA ASN A 859 -36.29 41.01 26.82
C ASN A 859 -35.20 41.33 25.82
N TYR A 860 -34.54 42.46 25.94
CA TYR A 860 -33.41 42.89 25.12
C TYR A 860 -32.11 42.69 25.91
N LEU A 861 -31.23 41.85 25.42
CA LEU A 861 -29.91 41.61 25.99
C LEU A 861 -28.81 42.01 24.98
N LEU A 862 -27.91 42.89 25.39
CA LEU A 862 -26.68 43.09 24.66
C LEU A 862 -25.59 42.29 25.34
N VAL A 863 -24.91 41.46 24.57
CA VAL A 863 -23.81 40.64 25.08
C VAL A 863 -22.53 40.89 24.26
N ASP A 864 -21.38 40.81 24.90
CA ASP A 864 -20.08 40.85 24.20
C ASP A 864 -19.75 39.50 23.56
N ILE A 865 -18.62 39.44 22.83
CA ILE A 865 -18.16 38.24 22.14
C ILE A 865 -17.84 37.08 23.09
N ASN A 866 -17.76 37.30 24.40
CA ASN A 866 -17.51 36.27 25.41
C ASN A 866 -18.82 35.89 26.15
N GLY A 867 -20.00 36.37 25.69
CA GLY A 867 -21.30 36.09 26.29
C GLY A 867 -21.60 36.91 27.55
N LYS A 868 -20.77 37.89 27.91
CA LYS A 868 -21.01 38.74 29.08
C LYS A 868 -22.12 39.73 28.77
N VAL A 869 -23.17 39.76 29.59
CA VAL A 869 -24.28 40.70 29.45
C VAL A 869 -23.83 42.13 29.75
N LEU A 870 -23.97 43.02 28.77
CA LEU A 870 -23.63 44.44 28.83
C LEU A 870 -24.84 45.32 29.11
N TYR A 871 -26.03 44.87 28.70
CA TYR A 871 -27.30 45.53 28.85
C TYR A 871 -28.43 44.51 28.94
N ASN A 872 -29.42 44.74 29.77
CA ASN A 872 -30.62 43.92 29.90
C ASN A 872 -31.80 44.81 30.20
N LYS A 873 -32.88 44.74 29.37
CA LYS A 873 -34.10 45.45 29.55
C LYS A 873 -35.31 44.61 29.15
N LYS A 874 -36.29 44.52 30.03
CA LYS A 874 -37.57 43.88 29.74
C LYS A 874 -38.63 44.96 29.51
N VAL A 875 -39.38 44.85 28.41
CA VAL A 875 -40.44 45.84 28.03
C VAL A 875 -41.69 45.06 27.66
N GLU A 876 -42.83 45.60 28.09
CA GLU A 876 -44.20 45.15 27.77
C GLU A 876 -44.77 46.01 26.67
N TYR A 877 -45.26 45.45 25.60
CA TYR A 877 -45.86 46.19 24.48
C TYR A 877 -47.33 45.91 24.35
N SER A 878 -48.10 46.99 24.15
CA SER A 878 -49.51 46.92 23.82
C SER A 878 -49.79 47.13 22.33
N SER A 879 -48.76 47.30 21.55
CA SER A 879 -48.76 47.48 20.10
C SER A 879 -47.47 46.93 19.50
N LYS A 880 -47.15 47.31 18.27
CA LYS A 880 -45.89 46.86 17.62
C LYS A 880 -44.64 47.16 18.46
N ILE A 881 -43.60 46.36 18.31
CA ILE A 881 -42.30 46.54 18.94
C ILE A 881 -41.65 47.82 18.40
N TYR A 882 -41.28 48.73 19.31
CA TYR A 882 -40.42 49.87 19.04
C TYR A 882 -39.58 50.18 20.28
N GLU A 883 -38.26 50.03 20.20
CA GLU A 883 -37.37 50.26 21.34
C GLU A 883 -36.10 50.95 20.88
N GLU A 884 -35.69 52.01 21.60
CA GLU A 884 -34.38 52.63 21.42
C GLU A 884 -33.42 52.18 22.54
N ILE A 885 -32.29 51.59 22.13
CA ILE A 885 -31.29 51.11 23.06
C ILE A 885 -30.02 51.95 22.91
N SER A 886 -29.58 52.57 24.00
CA SER A 886 -28.39 53.39 24.02
C SER A 886 -27.11 52.57 24.11
N LEU A 887 -26.15 52.87 23.23
CA LEU A 887 -24.83 52.27 23.17
C LEU A 887 -23.74 53.21 23.70
N LEU A 888 -24.09 54.40 24.19
CA LEU A 888 -23.15 55.47 24.59
C LEU A 888 -22.09 55.00 25.63
N ASN A 889 -22.46 54.12 26.55
CA ASN A 889 -21.59 53.61 27.60
C ASN A 889 -20.83 52.34 27.24
N LEU A 890 -20.99 51.83 26.03
CA LEU A 890 -20.33 50.61 25.55
C LEU A 890 -19.10 50.99 24.74
N ARG A 891 -18.08 50.05 24.73
CA ARG A 891 -16.87 50.25 23.96
C ARG A 891 -17.10 49.98 22.47
N GLN A 892 -16.28 50.61 21.60
CA GLN A 892 -16.28 50.30 20.17
C GLN A 892 -15.96 48.79 20.00
N GLY A 893 -16.68 48.11 19.08
CA GLY A 893 -16.50 46.71 18.75
C GLY A 893 -17.82 46.03 18.38
N LEU A 894 -17.71 44.69 18.21
CA LEU A 894 -18.83 43.82 17.89
C LEU A 894 -19.52 43.35 19.18
N ILE A 895 -20.86 43.48 19.20
CA ILE A 895 -21.72 42.94 20.26
C ILE A 895 -22.91 42.24 19.63
N PHE A 896 -23.66 41.45 20.39
CA PHE A 896 -24.87 40.77 19.94
C PHE A 896 -26.07 41.32 20.70
N LEU A 897 -27.11 41.66 19.95
CA LEU A 897 -28.43 41.96 20.52
C LEU A 897 -29.28 40.70 20.45
N ILE A 898 -29.66 40.17 21.60
CA ILE A 898 -30.55 39.02 21.75
C ILE A 898 -31.92 39.56 22.16
N ILE A 899 -32.96 39.19 21.40
CA ILE A 899 -34.32 39.60 21.62
C ILE A 899 -35.13 38.36 21.97
N MET A 900 -35.77 38.37 23.15
CA MET A 900 -36.53 37.23 23.65
C MET A 900 -37.95 37.69 24.04
N GLU A 901 -38.93 36.81 23.82
CA GLU A 901 -40.28 36.95 24.36
C GLU A 901 -40.50 35.94 25.49
N GLY A 902 -40.61 36.41 26.74
CA GLY A 902 -40.54 35.50 27.88
C GLY A 902 -39.19 34.75 27.90
N ASP A 903 -39.24 33.44 27.80
CA ASP A 903 -38.07 32.57 27.70
C ASP A 903 -37.74 32.12 26.24
N ASN A 904 -38.51 32.56 25.24
CA ASN A 904 -38.35 32.20 23.85
C ASN A 904 -37.46 33.22 23.12
N LEU A 905 -36.48 32.72 22.38
CA LEU A 905 -35.60 33.50 21.51
C LEU A 905 -36.38 33.94 20.26
N LEU A 906 -36.51 35.26 20.02
CA LEU A 906 -37.09 35.79 18.80
C LEU A 906 -36.05 36.08 17.72
N GLU A 907 -34.95 36.73 18.11
CA GLU A 907 -33.93 37.15 17.13
C GLU A 907 -32.56 37.38 17.78
N VAL A 908 -31.49 37.18 17.05
CA VAL A 908 -30.12 37.60 17.41
C VAL A 908 -29.56 38.45 16.28
N LYS A 909 -29.16 39.69 16.58
CA LYS A 909 -28.55 40.61 15.62
C LYS A 909 -27.12 40.96 16.02
N LYS A 910 -26.20 40.92 15.06
CA LYS A 910 -24.85 41.44 15.22
C LYS A 910 -24.90 42.98 15.14
N ILE A 911 -24.40 43.67 16.15
CA ILE A 911 -24.34 45.14 16.22
C ILE A 911 -22.87 45.55 16.25
N TYR A 912 -22.49 46.43 15.36
CA TYR A 912 -21.17 47.02 15.34
C TYR A 912 -21.17 48.44 15.88
N ILE A 913 -20.53 48.66 17.03
CA ILE A 913 -20.39 49.99 17.63
C ILE A 913 -19.19 50.66 17.01
N LYS A 914 -19.43 51.81 16.32
CA LYS A 914 -18.40 52.62 15.67
C LYS A 914 -18.37 54.00 16.31
N LYS A 915 -17.49 54.21 17.31
CA LYS A 915 -17.22 55.52 17.94
C LYS A 915 -16.18 56.30 17.20
#